data_408fd4db898028f25c192816b2e91e88
#
_entry.id   408fd4db898028f25c192816b2e91e88
#
_cell.length_a   1.000
_cell.length_b   1.000
_cell.length_c   1.000
_cell.angle_alpha   90.00
_cell.angle_beta   90.00
_cell.angle_gamma   90.00
#
_symmetry.space_group_name_H-M   'P 1'
#
loop_
_entity.id
_entity.type
_entity.pdbx_description
1 polymer ?
#
loop_
_entity_poly.entity_id
_entity_poly.type
_entity_poly.pdbx_seq_one_letter_code
_entity_poly.pdbx_strand_id
1 'polypeptide(L)'
;LATSAKSTLQADFASAAAEFKVPESVLLAVSYQETQWESHQGQPSTTSNYNVMGLTQAAVSTAAPLTVAQVAAEDNEAGDGSKPRTPNAALMALENDRSADKSPALHTLDTAAGLIKQPASALRSDSKQSIRGGAALLVSYQQKLHHTVSDNPAEWYGAVAAYSQASDQKAATGFADQVFLTLHSGASRTTSDHQAVSLAASPAVTVPTKTAATQAISGLSLRATAVGTSATTETECPTTVTCTFAAAATGNYYAGNRPTDGNGITTIVLHTTEGNSASDAVSIFQNPSKGTSAHYIVDATGAVTQLVPLESAAIHAANKSINLHSVGIENVGFAGGASASANTAGTWIAQPEYLTDAALVSYVAAKYNIPLDRDHILGHDDAAYALTSTVGSQHWDPGAYFDWSYFLGLLGANPAGSGTLVTGGTVTIAPAYTTAGAPALTGCDDTSTDACPAHAANFVYLYKDASTSSGLINDSVLTTAGMASGTTQIADVSDKAVYGQTFVVAAVSGDWTAIWYGGQKAWFYNPNGSNTVANTHPGQLIVQPSGSAAVPVYGRYYPEASDYPASVSFLADPTKCPNQVVAPLAYTLPVGQAYTADAPVAGDYYADTDTFSATCPAPTANTEIISATKYYPIRYNHRIAFVKASDVQVVTAAAPPKGTYVPTGPTRAMDTRTTLGGAQAPVVAGTPRVLQIAGANGIPASGVTAVVMNITAVTPTANTVVTVYPDGLKQPATSNLNVPKGAVIPNLAVVPVVDGKVDFAVSAGSVNLVADVTGYYSTTATSGSTFTSAGPVRAMDTRYGTGGVAKARVAAAGTVKLKVAGVNGLPSTGLTAVVMNVTAVNPSTAGVVTVYP
;
A
#
# COMPACT_ATOMS: atom_id res chain seq x y z
N LEU A 1 21.51 20.37 38.23
CA LEU A 1 21.88 20.02 36.85
C LEU A 1 20.67 20.34 35.97
N ALA A 2 20.75 21.45 35.22
CA ALA A 2 19.72 21.79 34.23
C ALA A 2 19.82 20.76 33.10
N THR A 3 18.73 19.99 32.90
CA THR A 3 18.55 19.22 31.68
C THR A 3 18.47 20.23 30.54
N SER A 4 19.45 20.25 29.64
CA SER A 4 19.32 21.00 28.39
C SER A 4 18.14 20.46 27.64
N ALA A 5 17.20 21.31 27.30
CA ALA A 5 16.09 20.93 26.39
C ALA A 5 16.73 20.34 25.12
N LYS A 6 16.29 19.14 24.68
CA LYS A 6 16.70 18.60 23.38
C LYS A 6 16.34 19.63 22.31
N SER A 7 17.30 19.91 21.41
CA SER A 7 17.00 20.72 20.22
C SER A 7 15.90 20.08 19.41
N THR A 8 15.08 20.87 18.71
CA THR A 8 14.12 20.33 17.74
C THR A 8 14.86 19.84 16.50
N LEU A 9 14.32 18.85 15.80
CA LEU A 9 14.91 18.32 14.57
C LEU A 9 15.11 19.43 13.52
N GLN A 10 14.16 20.36 13.38
CA GLN A 10 14.31 21.54 12.52
C GLN A 10 15.52 22.41 12.88
N ALA A 11 15.77 22.62 14.17
CA ALA A 11 16.91 23.39 14.64
C ALA A 11 18.26 22.68 14.41
N ASP A 12 18.27 21.34 14.41
CA ASP A 12 19.45 20.56 14.09
C ASP A 12 19.80 20.67 12.58
N PHE A 13 18.80 20.71 11.67
CA PHE A 13 19.00 21.01 10.25
C PHE A 13 19.60 22.40 10.05
N ALA A 14 19.01 23.42 10.66
CA ALA A 14 19.51 24.79 10.59
C ALA A 14 20.96 24.92 11.12
N SER A 15 21.27 24.24 12.23
CA SER A 15 22.60 24.22 12.83
C SER A 15 23.65 23.58 11.93
N ALA A 16 23.34 22.42 11.35
CA ALA A 16 24.25 21.73 10.42
C ALA A 16 24.43 22.50 9.11
N ALA A 17 23.36 23.09 8.59
CA ALA A 17 23.42 23.97 7.43
C ALA A 17 24.42 25.13 7.63
N ALA A 18 24.35 25.81 8.78
CA ALA A 18 25.27 26.88 9.15
C ALA A 18 26.71 26.39 9.36
N GLU A 19 26.90 25.24 10.03
CA GLU A 19 28.20 24.63 10.29
C GLU A 19 28.98 24.28 9.02
N PHE A 20 28.28 23.63 8.06
CA PHE A 20 28.89 23.12 6.83
C PHE A 20 28.67 24.02 5.60
N LYS A 21 27.93 25.12 5.75
CA LYS A 21 27.59 26.05 4.67
C LYS A 21 26.84 25.38 3.51
N VAL A 22 25.93 24.47 3.85
CA VAL A 22 24.99 23.85 2.92
C VAL A 22 23.66 24.56 3.07
N PRO A 23 22.93 24.91 2.00
CA PRO A 23 21.59 25.48 2.15
C PRO A 23 20.69 24.54 2.99
N GLU A 24 20.05 25.06 4.05
CA GLU A 24 19.16 24.25 4.90
C GLU A 24 18.09 23.55 4.07
N SER A 25 17.56 24.22 3.05
CA SER A 25 16.58 23.67 2.14
C SER A 25 17.08 22.42 1.40
N VAL A 26 18.34 22.37 1.00
CA VAL A 26 18.95 21.19 0.35
C VAL A 26 19.05 20.02 1.33
N LEU A 27 19.51 20.26 2.56
CA LEU A 27 19.56 19.22 3.60
C LEU A 27 18.18 18.67 3.91
N LEU A 28 17.20 19.55 4.08
CA LEU A 28 15.80 19.16 4.33
C LEU A 28 15.22 18.36 3.17
N ALA A 29 15.47 18.75 1.91
CA ALA A 29 14.95 18.07 0.74
C ALA A 29 15.58 16.69 0.52
N VAL A 30 16.91 16.55 0.72
CA VAL A 30 17.61 15.26 0.66
C VAL A 30 17.06 14.32 1.74
N SER A 31 17.02 14.77 2.99
CA SER A 31 16.49 13.98 4.11
C SER A 31 15.02 13.57 3.90
N TYR A 32 14.21 14.43 3.28
CA TYR A 32 12.83 14.11 2.95
C TYR A 32 12.74 12.98 1.92
N GLN A 33 13.57 13.00 0.89
CA GLN A 33 13.60 11.96 -0.13
C GLN A 33 14.15 10.63 0.41
N GLU A 34 15.09 10.67 1.34
CA GLU A 34 15.68 9.46 1.95
C GLU A 34 14.72 8.78 2.96
N THR A 35 14.13 9.57 3.87
CA THR A 35 13.47 9.03 5.07
C THR A 35 12.20 9.76 5.49
N GLN A 36 11.76 10.78 4.74
CA GLN A 36 10.72 11.72 5.19
C GLN A 36 11.00 12.32 6.59
N TRP A 37 12.25 12.56 6.90
CA TRP A 37 12.74 13.08 8.19
C TRP A 37 12.54 12.11 9.37
N GLU A 38 12.23 10.84 9.13
CA GLU A 38 12.11 9.84 10.19
C GLU A 38 13.47 9.36 10.68
N SER A 39 13.63 9.25 11.99
CA SER A 39 14.84 8.72 12.61
C SER A 39 14.88 7.20 12.64
N HIS A 40 13.74 6.56 12.46
CA HIS A 40 13.53 5.12 12.61
C HIS A 40 14.18 4.55 13.89
N GLN A 41 14.32 5.38 14.93
CA GLN A 41 14.97 5.06 16.21
C GLN A 41 16.38 4.48 16.04
N GLY A 42 17.08 4.84 14.96
CA GLY A 42 18.41 4.36 14.62
C GLY A 42 18.45 2.93 14.07
N GLN A 43 17.31 2.34 13.77
CA GLN A 43 17.24 1.03 13.10
C GLN A 43 17.57 1.17 11.60
N PRO A 44 18.20 0.15 10.99
CA PRO A 44 18.48 0.16 9.56
C PRO A 44 17.23 -0.04 8.71
N SER A 45 17.25 0.45 7.46
CA SER A 45 16.34 0.00 6.42
C SER A 45 16.70 -1.39 5.91
N THR A 46 15.84 -1.97 5.08
CA THR A 46 16.11 -3.21 4.33
C THR A 46 17.33 -3.11 3.41
N THR A 47 17.73 -1.87 3.05
CA THR A 47 18.94 -1.54 2.27
C THR A 47 20.06 -0.96 3.14
N SER A 48 20.02 -1.16 4.46
CA SER A 48 21.03 -0.72 5.43
C SER A 48 21.23 0.79 5.54
N ASN A 49 20.18 1.59 5.27
CA ASN A 49 20.17 3.04 5.50
C ASN A 49 19.81 3.36 6.94
N TYR A 50 20.39 4.39 7.50
CA TYR A 50 20.22 4.75 8.90
C TYR A 50 19.80 6.20 9.08
N ASN A 51 18.90 6.43 10.05
CA ASN A 51 18.52 7.71 10.59
C ASN A 51 18.06 8.71 9.52
N VAL A 52 17.76 9.95 9.91
CA VAL A 52 17.10 10.97 9.09
C VAL A 52 17.78 11.32 7.76
N MET A 53 19.08 11.05 7.61
CA MET A 53 19.82 11.33 6.38
C MET A 53 20.01 10.10 5.48
N GLY A 54 19.44 8.94 5.83
CA GLY A 54 19.54 7.72 4.99
C GLY A 54 20.98 7.23 4.78
N LEU A 55 21.90 7.48 5.74
CA LEU A 55 23.30 7.10 5.57
C LEU A 55 23.48 5.59 5.59
N THR A 56 24.06 5.01 4.55
CA THR A 56 24.13 3.56 4.34
C THR A 56 25.33 2.96 5.06
N GLN A 57 25.11 1.81 5.71
CA GLN A 57 26.16 0.97 6.24
C GLN A 57 25.75 -0.51 6.17
N ALA A 58 25.96 -1.13 5.03
CA ALA A 58 25.74 -2.55 4.86
C ALA A 58 26.70 -3.38 5.72
N ALA A 59 26.21 -4.49 6.24
CA ALA A 59 27.06 -5.47 6.88
C ALA A 59 27.69 -6.38 5.80
N VAL A 60 28.96 -6.69 5.98
CA VAL A 60 29.61 -7.70 5.13
C VAL A 60 29.15 -9.08 5.60
N SER A 61 28.50 -9.83 4.72
CA SER A 61 28.02 -11.17 5.03
C SER A 61 29.19 -12.07 5.45
N THR A 62 29.01 -12.78 6.56
CA THR A 62 29.90 -13.82 7.07
C THR A 62 29.31 -15.23 6.91
N ALA A 63 28.18 -15.37 6.19
CA ALA A 63 27.54 -16.66 5.94
C ALA A 63 28.48 -17.62 5.19
N ALA A 64 28.30 -18.90 5.45
CA ALA A 64 28.88 -19.93 4.60
C ALA A 64 28.34 -19.81 3.17
N PRO A 65 29.17 -20.07 2.15
CA PRO A 65 28.68 -20.06 0.78
C PRO A 65 27.50 -21.01 0.60
N LEU A 66 26.51 -20.58 -0.17
CA LEU A 66 25.35 -21.41 -0.54
C LEU A 66 25.83 -22.65 -1.31
N THR A 67 25.21 -23.77 -1.00
CA THR A 67 25.43 -25.04 -1.72
C THR A 67 24.59 -25.07 -2.99
N VAL A 68 24.99 -25.90 -3.96
CA VAL A 68 24.22 -26.16 -5.19
C VAL A 68 22.76 -26.56 -4.88
N ALA A 69 22.54 -27.34 -3.81
CA ALA A 69 21.21 -27.80 -3.42
C ALA A 69 20.35 -26.64 -2.86
N GLN A 70 20.93 -25.70 -2.13
CA GLN A 70 20.23 -24.51 -1.63
C GLN A 70 19.83 -23.58 -2.77
N VAL A 71 20.76 -23.22 -3.65
CA VAL A 71 20.46 -22.39 -4.83
C VAL A 71 19.41 -23.05 -5.73
N ALA A 72 19.49 -24.36 -5.95
CA ALA A 72 18.50 -25.09 -6.73
C ALA A 72 17.12 -25.15 -6.06
N ALA A 73 17.05 -25.09 -4.74
CA ALA A 73 15.77 -25.04 -4.00
C ALA A 73 15.11 -23.66 -4.11
N GLU A 74 15.89 -22.58 -4.05
CA GLU A 74 15.44 -21.21 -4.26
C GLU A 74 14.94 -20.98 -5.68
N ASP A 75 15.50 -21.70 -6.67
CA ASP A 75 15.12 -21.58 -8.09
C ASP A 75 13.78 -22.25 -8.45
N ASN A 76 13.01 -22.79 -7.50
CA ASN A 76 11.74 -23.47 -7.78
C ASN A 76 10.56 -22.52 -8.02
N GLU A 77 10.81 -21.31 -8.52
CA GLU A 77 9.82 -20.27 -8.77
C GLU A 77 8.80 -20.62 -9.88
N ALA A 78 9.06 -21.66 -10.68
CA ALA A 78 8.05 -22.23 -11.57
C ALA A 78 6.93 -22.94 -10.79
N GLY A 79 7.20 -23.43 -9.56
CA GLY A 79 6.23 -24.02 -8.63
C GLY A 79 5.73 -25.43 -9.01
N ASP A 80 6.03 -25.93 -10.18
CA ASP A 80 5.57 -27.22 -10.68
C ASP A 80 6.70 -28.16 -11.14
N GLY A 81 7.95 -27.72 -10.98
CA GLY A 81 9.12 -28.47 -11.45
C GLY A 81 9.25 -28.53 -12.97
N SER A 82 8.51 -27.70 -13.72
CA SER A 82 8.55 -27.70 -15.19
C SER A 82 9.88 -27.18 -15.76
N LYS A 83 10.65 -26.43 -14.98
CA LYS A 83 11.95 -25.87 -15.37
C LYS A 83 13.05 -26.22 -14.37
N PRO A 84 13.31 -27.52 -14.11
CA PRO A 84 14.36 -27.89 -13.19
C PRO A 84 15.72 -27.45 -13.75
N ARG A 85 16.48 -26.69 -12.99
CA ARG A 85 17.81 -26.22 -13.38
C ARG A 85 18.85 -26.77 -12.41
N THR A 86 20.05 -26.97 -12.91
CA THR A 86 21.22 -27.23 -12.07
C THR A 86 22.10 -25.99 -12.12
N PRO A 87 22.31 -25.31 -10.99
CA PRO A 87 23.19 -24.15 -10.95
C PRO A 87 24.58 -24.44 -11.53
N ASN A 88 25.02 -23.64 -12.49
CA ASN A 88 26.35 -23.75 -13.03
C ASN A 88 27.38 -23.01 -12.17
N ALA A 89 28.68 -23.22 -12.43
CA ALA A 89 29.74 -22.59 -11.65
C ALA A 89 29.69 -21.03 -11.69
N ALA A 90 29.19 -20.45 -12.79
CA ALA A 90 29.05 -19.00 -12.92
C ALA A 90 27.91 -18.48 -12.06
N LEU A 91 26.74 -19.15 -12.03
CA LEU A 91 25.65 -18.80 -11.14
C LEU A 91 26.07 -18.96 -9.68
N MET A 92 26.70 -20.07 -9.32
CA MET A 92 27.20 -20.28 -7.95
C MET A 92 28.21 -19.21 -7.51
N ALA A 93 28.99 -18.67 -8.44
CA ALA A 93 29.89 -17.56 -8.15
C ALA A 93 29.14 -16.25 -7.90
N LEU A 94 28.09 -15.98 -8.67
CA LEU A 94 27.23 -14.79 -8.49
C LEU A 94 26.45 -14.85 -7.18
N GLU A 95 25.78 -15.98 -6.89
CA GLU A 95 25.00 -16.19 -5.66
C GLU A 95 25.84 -16.09 -4.38
N ASN A 96 27.12 -16.36 -4.50
CA ASN A 96 28.09 -16.28 -3.39
C ASN A 96 29.00 -15.06 -3.45
N ASP A 97 28.81 -14.14 -4.40
CA ASP A 97 29.58 -12.90 -4.46
C ASP A 97 29.14 -11.94 -3.35
N ARG A 98 30.07 -11.50 -2.55
CA ARG A 98 29.90 -10.51 -1.48
C ARG A 98 30.77 -9.28 -1.72
N SER A 99 31.23 -9.08 -2.95
CA SER A 99 32.09 -7.94 -3.28
C SER A 99 31.34 -6.62 -3.20
N ALA A 100 30.02 -6.62 -3.55
CA ALA A 100 29.15 -5.46 -3.43
C ALA A 100 29.05 -4.97 -1.98
N ASP A 101 29.02 -5.85 -1.00
CA ASP A 101 28.95 -5.50 0.43
C ASP A 101 30.08 -4.58 0.90
N LYS A 102 31.19 -4.55 0.18
CA LYS A 102 32.38 -3.72 0.46
C LYS A 102 32.42 -2.44 -0.37
N SER A 103 31.41 -2.20 -1.19
CA SER A 103 31.36 -1.00 -2.02
C SER A 103 31.32 0.26 -1.16
N PRO A 104 32.12 1.30 -1.48
CA PRO A 104 32.00 2.59 -0.79
C PRO A 104 30.59 3.19 -0.80
N ALA A 105 29.78 2.86 -1.81
CA ALA A 105 28.39 3.27 -1.91
C ALA A 105 27.54 2.72 -0.75
N LEU A 106 27.84 1.53 -0.27
CA LEU A 106 27.17 0.88 0.86
C LEU A 106 27.78 1.25 2.24
N HIS A 107 28.75 2.20 2.29
CA HIS A 107 29.46 2.63 3.51
C HIS A 107 29.53 4.15 3.64
N THR A 108 28.49 4.87 3.21
CA THR A 108 28.43 6.35 3.31
C THR A 108 28.39 6.82 4.74
N LEU A 109 27.81 6.03 5.67
CA LEU A 109 27.78 6.34 7.11
C LEU A 109 29.18 6.38 7.70
N ASP A 110 30.05 5.41 7.39
CA ASP A 110 31.45 5.40 7.85
C ASP A 110 32.23 6.59 7.28
N THR A 111 32.00 6.89 6.00
CA THR A 111 32.59 8.07 5.35
C THR A 111 32.15 9.36 6.04
N ALA A 112 30.85 9.52 6.31
CA ALA A 112 30.29 10.68 7.01
C ALA A 112 30.85 10.80 8.44
N ALA A 113 30.92 9.67 9.16
CA ALA A 113 31.48 9.59 10.50
C ALA A 113 32.96 10.07 10.54
N GLY A 114 33.76 9.64 9.56
CA GLY A 114 35.15 10.09 9.39
C GLY A 114 35.27 11.60 9.13
N LEU A 115 34.39 12.15 8.26
CA LEU A 115 34.39 13.58 7.94
C LEU A 115 34.06 14.45 9.14
N ILE A 116 33.15 14.07 10.01
CA ILE A 116 32.76 14.84 11.19
C ILE A 116 33.51 14.40 12.48
N LYS A 117 34.42 13.43 12.36
CA LYS A 117 35.22 12.86 13.48
C LYS A 117 34.34 12.37 14.65
N GLN A 118 33.26 11.68 14.32
CA GLN A 118 32.36 11.02 15.28
C GLN A 118 32.36 9.51 15.03
N PRO A 119 32.09 8.67 16.05
CA PRO A 119 31.93 7.26 15.83
C PRO A 119 30.68 6.99 14.99
N ALA A 120 30.70 5.96 14.12
CA ALA A 120 29.58 5.54 13.28
C ALA A 120 28.29 5.31 14.10
N SER A 121 28.40 4.75 15.30
CA SER A 121 27.26 4.53 16.20
C SER A 121 26.53 5.82 16.60
N ALA A 122 27.24 6.96 16.68
CA ALA A 122 26.59 8.24 16.97
C ALA A 122 25.71 8.71 15.81
N LEU A 123 26.12 8.47 14.55
CA LEU A 123 25.32 8.85 13.39
C LEU A 123 24.09 7.95 13.24
N ARG A 124 24.18 6.70 13.70
CA ARG A 124 23.00 5.79 13.71
C ARG A 124 21.96 6.23 14.73
N SER A 125 22.35 6.60 15.95
CA SER A 125 21.43 6.80 17.08
C SER A 125 21.05 8.26 17.37
N ASP A 126 21.79 9.24 16.83
CA ASP A 126 21.59 10.67 17.08
C ASP A 126 21.33 11.40 15.75
N SER A 127 20.10 11.86 15.56
CA SER A 127 19.67 12.57 14.34
C SER A 127 20.51 13.83 14.08
N LYS A 128 20.95 14.53 15.12
CA LYS A 128 21.85 15.68 14.97
C LYS A 128 23.17 15.28 14.33
N GLN A 129 23.78 14.16 14.76
CA GLN A 129 25.03 13.68 14.16
C GLN A 129 24.81 13.12 12.76
N SER A 130 23.69 12.47 12.50
CA SER A 130 23.28 12.05 11.15
C SER A 130 23.19 13.24 10.20
N ILE A 131 22.50 14.31 10.58
CA ILE A 131 22.36 15.54 9.77
C ILE A 131 23.72 16.18 9.50
N ARG A 132 24.58 16.28 10.52
CA ARG A 132 25.95 16.80 10.35
C ARG A 132 26.75 15.94 9.38
N GLY A 133 26.63 14.61 9.49
CA GLY A 133 27.27 13.67 8.58
C GLY A 133 26.80 13.82 7.13
N GLY A 134 25.50 13.92 6.90
CA GLY A 134 24.92 14.15 5.59
C GLY A 134 25.34 15.49 4.98
N ALA A 135 25.39 16.56 5.79
CA ALA A 135 25.89 17.86 5.37
C ALA A 135 27.38 17.80 4.96
N ALA A 136 28.21 17.12 5.74
CA ALA A 136 29.63 16.94 5.42
C ALA A 136 29.85 16.14 4.14
N LEU A 137 29.02 15.10 3.89
CA LEU A 137 29.04 14.34 2.63
C LEU A 137 28.69 15.22 1.44
N LEU A 138 27.61 15.99 1.50
CA LEU A 138 27.21 16.90 0.43
C LEU A 138 28.33 17.89 0.09
N VAL A 139 28.99 18.49 1.10
CA VAL A 139 30.16 19.37 0.88
C VAL A 139 31.29 18.60 0.22
N SER A 140 31.59 17.37 0.68
CA SER A 140 32.64 16.54 0.08
C SER A 140 32.38 16.25 -1.40
N TYR A 141 31.12 15.95 -1.76
CA TYR A 141 30.73 15.73 -3.17
C TYR A 141 30.80 17.02 -3.98
N GLN A 142 30.34 18.14 -3.45
CA GLN A 142 30.45 19.44 -4.10
C GLN A 142 31.92 19.79 -4.44
N GLN A 143 32.81 19.55 -3.48
CA GLN A 143 34.26 19.78 -3.66
C GLN A 143 34.90 18.82 -4.67
N LYS A 144 34.52 17.53 -4.66
CA LYS A 144 34.97 16.53 -5.64
C LYS A 144 34.56 16.88 -7.07
N LEU A 145 33.42 17.54 -7.23
CA LEU A 145 32.93 18.03 -8.51
C LEU A 145 33.58 19.37 -8.91
N HIS A 146 34.55 19.85 -8.11
CA HIS A 146 35.22 21.16 -8.29
C HIS A 146 34.25 22.36 -8.24
N HIS A 147 33.11 22.21 -7.60
CA HIS A 147 32.15 23.29 -7.39
C HIS A 147 32.48 24.02 -6.07
N THR A 148 32.21 25.31 -6.04
CA THR A 148 32.30 26.09 -4.79
C THR A 148 31.10 25.78 -3.90
N VAL A 149 31.32 25.84 -2.59
CA VAL A 149 30.20 25.81 -1.63
C VAL A 149 29.43 27.13 -1.78
N SER A 150 28.12 27.05 -1.98
CA SER A 150 27.25 28.17 -2.35
C SER A 150 25.99 28.19 -1.50
N ASP A 151 25.47 29.38 -1.22
CA ASP A 151 24.17 29.55 -0.57
C ASP A 151 22.99 29.37 -1.56
N ASN A 152 23.27 29.22 -2.85
CA ASN A 152 22.25 28.99 -3.87
C ASN A 152 21.91 27.50 -4.01
N PRO A 153 20.70 27.03 -3.60
CA PRO A 153 20.32 25.62 -3.68
C PRO A 153 20.45 25.02 -5.10
N ALA A 154 20.26 25.82 -6.15
CA ALA A 154 20.33 25.35 -7.53
C ALA A 154 21.73 24.83 -7.94
N GLU A 155 22.79 25.27 -7.25
CA GLU A 155 24.16 24.86 -7.54
C GLU A 155 24.57 23.52 -6.90
N TRP A 156 23.67 22.88 -6.15
CA TRP A 156 23.93 21.63 -5.44
C TRP A 156 23.48 20.37 -6.19
N TYR A 157 22.93 20.54 -7.40
CA TYR A 157 22.38 19.41 -8.15
C TYR A 157 23.36 18.23 -8.31
N GLY A 158 24.61 18.52 -8.67
CA GLY A 158 25.65 17.49 -8.81
C GLY A 158 26.00 16.79 -7.52
N ALA A 159 26.09 17.53 -6.41
CA ALA A 159 26.36 16.95 -5.09
C ALA A 159 25.17 16.10 -4.59
N VAL A 160 23.95 16.53 -4.88
CA VAL A 160 22.73 15.76 -4.60
C VAL A 160 22.68 14.47 -5.43
N ALA A 161 23.01 14.55 -6.72
CA ALA A 161 23.13 13.37 -7.57
C ALA A 161 24.18 12.38 -7.07
N ALA A 162 25.33 12.88 -6.57
CA ALA A 162 26.36 12.07 -5.94
C ALA A 162 25.92 11.42 -4.62
N TYR A 163 25.03 12.08 -3.88
CA TYR A 163 24.51 11.58 -2.60
C TYR A 163 23.72 10.27 -2.76
N SER A 164 23.00 10.10 -3.86
CA SER A 164 22.26 8.86 -4.16
C SER A 164 23.13 7.61 -4.21
N GLN A 165 24.44 7.75 -4.41
CA GLN A 165 25.38 6.65 -4.65
C GLN A 165 25.04 5.76 -5.86
N ALA A 166 24.14 6.22 -6.73
CA ALA A 166 23.75 5.49 -7.92
C ALA A 166 24.97 5.16 -8.81
N SER A 167 24.96 4.00 -9.42
CA SER A 167 26.07 3.50 -10.26
C SER A 167 26.02 4.05 -11.69
N ASP A 168 24.87 4.55 -12.14
CA ASP A 168 24.67 5.09 -13.47
C ASP A 168 24.15 6.54 -13.47
N GLN A 169 24.37 7.20 -14.60
CA GLN A 169 24.06 8.61 -14.76
C GLN A 169 22.56 8.93 -14.66
N LYS A 170 21.70 8.04 -15.16
CA LYS A 170 20.26 8.27 -15.22
C LYS A 170 19.64 8.11 -13.83
N ALA A 171 20.08 7.13 -13.04
CA ALA A 171 19.65 6.94 -11.66
C ALA A 171 20.08 8.12 -10.78
N ALA A 172 21.35 8.55 -10.88
CA ALA A 172 21.86 9.69 -10.13
C ALA A 172 21.08 10.99 -10.42
N THR A 173 20.79 11.28 -11.69
CA THR A 173 19.98 12.46 -12.05
C THR A 173 18.52 12.29 -11.62
N GLY A 174 17.96 11.09 -11.69
CA GLY A 174 16.59 10.84 -11.26
C GLY A 174 16.37 11.18 -9.79
N PHE A 175 17.27 10.74 -8.91
CA PHE A 175 17.22 11.11 -7.50
C PHE A 175 17.33 12.64 -7.29
N ALA A 176 18.30 13.27 -7.97
CA ALA A 176 18.47 14.72 -7.86
C ALA A 176 17.24 15.49 -8.35
N ASP A 177 16.60 15.02 -9.41
CA ASP A 177 15.35 15.61 -9.93
C ASP A 177 14.23 15.57 -8.87
N GLN A 178 14.05 14.45 -8.15
CA GLN A 178 13.06 14.32 -7.07
C GLN A 178 13.36 15.27 -5.90
N VAL A 179 14.62 15.39 -5.50
CA VAL A 179 15.04 16.36 -4.47
C VAL A 179 14.73 17.79 -4.92
N PHE A 180 14.98 18.13 -6.20
CA PHE A 180 14.72 19.47 -6.73
C PHE A 180 13.21 19.75 -6.91
N LEU A 181 12.41 18.75 -7.21
CA LEU A 181 10.94 18.86 -7.18
C LEU A 181 10.44 19.13 -5.76
N THR A 182 11.05 18.49 -4.75
CA THR A 182 10.74 18.75 -3.35
C THR A 182 11.15 20.15 -2.91
N LEU A 183 12.31 20.64 -3.35
CA LEU A 183 12.71 22.03 -3.15
C LEU A 183 11.71 23.01 -3.75
N HIS A 184 11.25 22.72 -4.97
CA HIS A 184 10.28 23.56 -5.70
C HIS A 184 8.92 23.64 -4.98
N SER A 185 8.38 22.49 -4.55
CA SER A 185 7.04 22.39 -3.99
C SER A 185 6.97 22.60 -2.48
N GLY A 186 8.08 22.40 -1.77
CA GLY A 186 8.12 22.35 -0.31
C GLY A 186 7.48 21.06 0.25
N ALA A 187 7.68 20.83 1.54
CA ALA A 187 7.09 19.72 2.28
C ALA A 187 6.90 20.09 3.75
N SER A 188 5.95 19.46 4.44
CA SER A 188 5.79 19.60 5.90
C SER A 188 5.11 18.38 6.48
N ARG A 189 5.60 17.89 7.62
CA ARG A 189 4.98 16.81 8.38
C ARG A 189 5.41 16.82 9.85
N THR A 190 4.71 16.04 10.65
CA THR A 190 5.15 15.66 12.00
C THR A 190 5.63 14.21 11.94
N THR A 191 6.86 13.97 12.40
CA THR A 191 7.48 12.64 12.42
C THR A 191 6.85 11.72 13.48
N SER A 192 7.15 10.43 13.45
CA SER A 192 6.65 9.45 14.42
C SER A 192 7.11 9.74 15.85
N ASP A 193 8.24 10.41 16.03
CA ASP A 193 8.73 10.90 17.33
C ASP A 193 8.27 12.33 17.65
N HIS A 194 7.17 12.78 17.02
CA HIS A 194 6.47 14.04 17.27
C HIS A 194 7.29 15.32 16.99
N GLN A 195 8.26 15.24 16.05
CA GLN A 195 8.99 16.42 15.59
C GLN A 195 8.26 17.06 14.41
N ALA A 196 7.89 18.32 14.53
CA ALA A 196 7.37 19.10 13.40
C ALA A 196 8.52 19.59 12.52
N VAL A 197 8.55 19.22 11.26
CA VAL A 197 9.57 19.61 10.27
C VAL A 197 8.88 20.20 9.04
N SER A 198 9.46 21.25 8.50
CA SER A 198 8.93 21.92 7.31
C SER A 198 10.06 22.42 6.41
N LEU A 199 9.88 22.23 5.12
CA LEU A 199 10.65 22.82 4.03
C LEU A 199 9.73 23.78 3.29
N ALA A 200 10.07 25.07 3.28
CA ALA A 200 9.31 26.05 2.52
C ALA A 200 9.47 25.82 1.01
N ALA A 201 8.42 25.99 0.25
CA ALA A 201 8.47 25.92 -1.21
C ALA A 201 9.42 27.00 -1.76
N SER A 202 10.22 26.61 -2.74
CA SER A 202 11.17 27.49 -3.46
C SER A 202 10.89 27.44 -4.97
N PRO A 203 9.82 28.08 -5.48
CA PRO A 203 9.41 27.97 -6.89
C PRO A 203 10.46 28.45 -7.90
N ALA A 204 11.44 29.21 -7.46
CA ALA A 204 12.58 29.65 -8.31
C ALA A 204 13.62 28.53 -8.54
N VAL A 205 13.62 27.49 -7.70
CA VAL A 205 14.47 26.31 -7.88
C VAL A 205 13.70 25.32 -8.75
N THR A 206 14.26 24.97 -9.89
CA THR A 206 13.64 24.05 -10.85
C THR A 206 14.61 22.93 -11.20
N VAL A 207 14.07 21.80 -11.62
CA VAL A 207 14.88 20.70 -12.20
C VAL A 207 15.68 21.25 -13.38
N PRO A 208 17.01 21.07 -13.44
CA PRO A 208 17.82 21.54 -14.54
C PRO A 208 17.44 20.92 -15.87
N THR A 209 17.74 21.61 -16.98
CA THR A 209 17.63 21.00 -18.30
C THR A 209 18.57 19.78 -18.40
N LYS A 210 18.26 18.81 -19.26
CA LYS A 210 19.09 17.61 -19.46
C LYS A 210 20.57 17.93 -19.68
N THR A 211 20.89 18.98 -20.46
CA THR A 211 22.27 19.42 -20.69
C THR A 211 22.93 19.93 -19.41
N ALA A 212 22.23 20.78 -18.65
CA ALA A 212 22.75 21.32 -17.40
C ALA A 212 22.91 20.22 -16.33
N ALA A 213 21.97 19.29 -16.23
CA ALA A 213 22.08 18.13 -15.35
C ALA A 213 23.31 17.28 -15.69
N THR A 214 23.51 16.94 -16.98
CA THR A 214 24.70 16.19 -17.43
C THR A 214 26.01 16.94 -17.11
N GLN A 215 26.04 18.25 -17.25
CA GLN A 215 27.21 19.04 -16.89
C GLN A 215 27.47 19.02 -15.37
N ALA A 216 26.43 19.15 -14.57
CA ALA A 216 26.53 19.14 -13.11
C ALA A 216 27.13 17.86 -12.54
N ILE A 217 26.93 16.72 -13.19
CA ILE A 217 27.44 15.40 -12.77
C ILE A 217 28.69 14.95 -13.53
N SER A 218 29.26 15.76 -14.42
CA SER A 218 30.35 15.35 -15.32
C SER A 218 31.64 14.91 -14.61
N GLY A 219 31.80 15.30 -13.34
CA GLY A 219 32.93 14.87 -12.48
C GLY A 219 32.72 13.57 -11.73
N LEU A 220 31.53 12.96 -11.82
CA LEU A 220 31.22 11.67 -11.18
C LEU A 220 31.66 10.51 -12.09
N SER A 221 32.27 9.49 -11.49
CA SER A 221 32.64 8.26 -12.21
C SER A 221 31.45 7.32 -12.42
N LEU A 222 30.38 7.87 -13.00
CA LEU A 222 29.17 7.08 -13.29
C LEU A 222 29.31 6.32 -14.61
N ARG A 223 28.79 5.10 -14.66
CA ARG A 223 28.64 4.41 -15.94
C ARG A 223 27.71 5.22 -16.85
N ALA A 224 28.14 5.51 -18.07
CA ALA A 224 27.19 5.93 -19.08
C ALA A 224 26.14 4.82 -19.20
N THR A 225 24.86 5.19 -19.20
CA THR A 225 23.79 4.23 -19.40
C THR A 225 24.14 3.43 -20.66
N ALA A 226 24.53 2.17 -20.49
CA ALA A 226 24.81 1.33 -21.64
C ALA A 226 23.48 1.15 -22.37
N VAL A 227 23.30 1.88 -23.46
CA VAL A 227 22.31 1.50 -24.45
C VAL A 227 22.81 0.18 -24.99
N GLY A 228 22.30 -0.92 -24.44
CA GLY A 228 22.58 -2.24 -24.96
C GLY A 228 22.26 -2.19 -26.45
N THR A 229 23.23 -2.58 -27.28
CA THR A 229 23.10 -2.70 -28.74
C THR A 229 22.25 -3.90 -29.12
N SER A 230 21.19 -4.20 -28.35
CA SER A 230 20.15 -5.14 -28.75
C SER A 230 18.94 -4.32 -29.22
N ALA A 231 18.39 -4.74 -30.34
CA ALA A 231 17.33 -4.04 -31.05
C ALA A 231 16.25 -3.52 -30.09
N THR A 232 16.13 -2.20 -30.07
CA THR A 232 14.95 -1.37 -29.75
C THR A 232 13.80 -2.06 -28.98
N THR A 233 14.00 -2.54 -27.77
CA THR A 233 12.90 -2.75 -26.85
C THR A 233 12.77 -1.48 -26.04
N GLU A 234 11.73 -0.69 -26.32
CA GLU A 234 11.39 0.46 -25.49
C GLU A 234 11.04 -0.06 -24.09
N THR A 235 11.51 0.64 -23.05
CA THR A 235 11.14 0.29 -21.67
C THR A 235 9.65 0.56 -21.44
N GLU A 236 8.97 -0.38 -20.80
CA GLU A 236 7.55 -0.26 -20.45
C GLU A 236 7.41 0.28 -19.02
N CYS A 237 7.81 1.53 -18.84
CA CYS A 237 7.81 2.24 -17.57
C CYS A 237 7.09 3.58 -17.70
N PRO A 238 6.53 4.13 -16.60
CA PRO A 238 6.03 5.49 -16.61
C PRO A 238 7.16 6.49 -16.85
N THR A 239 6.89 7.59 -17.52
CA THR A 239 7.89 8.63 -17.83
C THR A 239 8.46 9.34 -16.60
N THR A 240 7.84 9.14 -15.44
CA THR A 240 8.23 9.73 -14.15
C THR A 240 9.32 8.95 -13.44
N VAL A 241 9.63 7.71 -13.87
CA VAL A 241 10.69 6.91 -13.28
C VAL A 241 11.89 6.75 -14.21
N THR A 242 13.06 6.60 -13.60
CA THR A 242 14.29 6.28 -14.33
C THR A 242 14.30 4.80 -14.65
N CYS A 243 14.21 4.42 -15.93
CA CYS A 243 14.08 3.03 -16.34
C CYS A 243 15.08 2.67 -17.44
N THR A 244 15.75 1.51 -17.28
CA THR A 244 16.67 0.92 -18.28
C THR A 244 16.20 -0.50 -18.61
N PHE A 245 16.64 -1.05 -19.73
CA PHE A 245 16.33 -2.44 -20.11
C PHE A 245 17.60 -3.29 -20.13
N ALA A 246 17.57 -4.44 -19.43
CA ALA A 246 18.65 -5.41 -19.38
C ALA A 246 18.06 -6.83 -19.40
N ALA A 247 17.85 -7.40 -20.59
CA ALA A 247 17.12 -8.65 -20.78
C ALA A 247 17.60 -9.78 -19.86
N ALA A 248 16.68 -10.47 -19.20
CA ALA A 248 16.91 -11.75 -18.54
C ALA A 248 17.32 -12.81 -19.57
N ALA A 249 17.99 -13.88 -19.13
CA ALA A 249 18.36 -14.97 -20.01
C ALA A 249 17.10 -15.63 -20.61
N THR A 250 17.17 -15.97 -21.88
CA THR A 250 16.15 -16.79 -22.54
C THR A 250 15.97 -18.11 -21.78
N GLY A 251 14.73 -18.45 -21.45
CA GLY A 251 14.43 -19.63 -20.63
C GLY A 251 14.25 -19.31 -19.14
N ASN A 252 14.62 -18.14 -18.65
CA ASN A 252 14.30 -17.68 -17.29
C ASN A 252 12.92 -17.00 -17.23
N TYR A 253 12.19 -16.95 -18.31
CA TYR A 253 10.82 -16.47 -18.43
C TYR A 253 10.07 -17.26 -19.49
N TYR A 254 8.74 -17.20 -19.49
CA TYR A 254 7.90 -17.76 -20.55
C TYR A 254 7.71 -16.70 -21.62
N ALA A 255 8.24 -16.92 -22.83
CA ALA A 255 7.99 -16.04 -23.95
C ALA A 255 6.53 -16.14 -24.39
N GLY A 256 5.82 -15.04 -24.42
CA GLY A 256 4.38 -14.98 -24.71
C GLY A 256 3.99 -13.72 -25.47
N ASN A 257 2.70 -13.51 -25.60
CA ASN A 257 2.10 -12.31 -26.19
C ASN A 257 0.87 -11.91 -25.37
N ARG A 258 1.07 -11.78 -24.06
CA ARG A 258 0.00 -11.41 -23.11
C ARG A 258 -0.56 -10.00 -23.37
N PRO A 259 -1.84 -9.76 -23.25
CA PRO A 259 -2.92 -10.73 -22.95
C PRO A 259 -3.52 -11.38 -24.21
N THR A 260 -2.95 -11.17 -25.41
CA THR A 260 -3.54 -11.61 -26.67
C THR A 260 -3.45 -13.11 -26.91
N ASP A 261 -2.56 -13.80 -26.19
CA ASP A 261 -2.43 -15.27 -26.18
C ASP A 261 -3.43 -15.97 -25.26
N GLY A 262 -4.29 -15.24 -24.54
CA GLY A 262 -5.25 -15.77 -23.58
C GLY A 262 -4.82 -15.58 -22.11
N ASN A 263 -3.55 -15.30 -21.83
CA ASN A 263 -3.07 -15.05 -20.48
C ASN A 263 -3.27 -13.57 -20.08
N GLY A 264 -4.40 -13.27 -19.50
CA GLY A 264 -4.69 -11.93 -18.97
C GLY A 264 -3.76 -11.58 -17.81
N ILE A 265 -3.22 -10.36 -17.80
CA ILE A 265 -2.43 -9.85 -16.68
C ILE A 265 -3.38 -9.26 -15.66
N THR A 266 -3.53 -9.89 -14.51
CA THR A 266 -4.55 -9.57 -13.50
C THR A 266 -3.97 -9.15 -12.16
N THR A 267 -2.68 -9.43 -11.89
CA THR A 267 -2.05 -9.17 -10.59
C THR A 267 -0.65 -8.58 -10.74
N ILE A 268 -0.19 -7.91 -9.70
CA ILE A 268 1.19 -7.44 -9.55
C ILE A 268 1.72 -8.00 -8.23
N VAL A 269 2.93 -8.54 -8.25
CA VAL A 269 3.56 -9.15 -7.07
C VAL A 269 4.83 -8.37 -6.73
N LEU A 270 4.91 -7.91 -5.48
CA LEU A 270 6.07 -7.22 -4.93
C LEU A 270 6.97 -8.22 -4.21
N HIS A 271 8.27 -8.10 -4.48
CA HIS A 271 9.32 -8.97 -3.96
C HIS A 271 10.45 -8.17 -3.32
N THR A 272 11.36 -8.87 -2.66
CA THR A 272 12.69 -8.38 -2.29
C THR A 272 13.78 -9.32 -2.82
N THR A 273 14.88 -8.73 -3.31
CA THR A 273 15.96 -9.50 -3.97
C THR A 273 16.81 -10.33 -3.01
N GLU A 274 16.59 -10.21 -1.71
CA GLU A 274 17.44 -10.77 -0.64
C GLU A 274 18.93 -10.44 -0.83
N GLY A 275 19.20 -9.23 -1.34
CA GLY A 275 20.54 -8.76 -1.68
C GLY A 275 20.71 -7.24 -1.61
N ASN A 276 21.93 -6.77 -1.60
CA ASN A 276 22.29 -5.36 -1.49
C ASN A 276 22.51 -4.64 -2.83
N SER A 277 22.29 -5.31 -3.98
CA SER A 277 22.72 -4.79 -5.28
C SER A 277 21.78 -5.17 -6.42
N ALA A 278 21.24 -4.16 -7.09
CA ALA A 278 20.47 -4.36 -8.33
C ALA A 278 21.33 -4.97 -9.43
N SER A 279 22.62 -4.61 -9.53
CA SER A 279 23.52 -5.16 -10.56
C SER A 279 23.75 -6.65 -10.39
N ASP A 280 23.80 -7.14 -9.15
CA ASP A 280 23.98 -8.56 -8.85
C ASP A 280 22.72 -9.33 -9.19
N ALA A 281 21.54 -8.84 -8.79
CA ALA A 281 20.26 -9.42 -9.16
C ALA A 281 20.07 -9.48 -10.69
N VAL A 282 20.41 -8.42 -11.42
CA VAL A 282 20.43 -8.42 -12.90
C VAL A 282 21.35 -9.52 -13.44
N SER A 283 22.58 -9.63 -12.92
CA SER A 283 23.56 -10.63 -13.37
C SER A 283 23.09 -12.06 -13.10
N ILE A 284 22.44 -12.29 -11.97
CA ILE A 284 21.82 -13.56 -11.58
C ILE A 284 20.72 -13.92 -12.58
N PHE A 285 19.77 -13.01 -12.86
CA PHE A 285 18.67 -13.27 -13.80
C PHE A 285 19.12 -13.36 -15.26
N GLN A 286 20.29 -12.84 -15.60
CA GLN A 286 20.93 -13.05 -16.92
C GLN A 286 21.65 -14.38 -17.05
N ASN A 287 21.82 -15.14 -15.96
CA ASN A 287 22.42 -16.47 -16.03
C ASN A 287 21.38 -17.52 -16.46
N PRO A 288 21.57 -18.25 -17.56
CA PRO A 288 20.56 -19.18 -18.08
C PRO A 288 20.34 -20.41 -17.18
N SER A 289 21.17 -20.65 -16.16
CA SER A 289 20.96 -21.75 -15.20
C SER A 289 20.13 -21.33 -13.98
N LYS A 290 19.78 -20.04 -13.82
CA LYS A 290 18.90 -19.56 -12.73
C LYS A 290 17.48 -20.09 -12.89
N GLY A 291 16.90 -20.04 -14.07
CA GLY A 291 15.55 -20.55 -14.32
C GLY A 291 14.42 -19.59 -13.87
N THR A 292 14.76 -18.48 -13.25
CA THR A 292 13.82 -17.48 -12.68
C THR A 292 14.16 -16.08 -13.16
N SER A 293 13.23 -15.16 -13.07
CA SER A 293 13.40 -13.73 -13.37
C SER A 293 12.25 -12.91 -12.79
N ALA A 294 12.39 -11.59 -12.79
CA ALA A 294 11.28 -10.66 -12.56
C ALA A 294 11.10 -9.72 -13.77
N HIS A 295 9.99 -9.02 -13.84
CA HIS A 295 9.81 -8.02 -14.90
C HIS A 295 10.64 -6.77 -14.63
N TYR A 296 10.71 -6.35 -13.37
CA TYR A 296 11.40 -5.15 -12.94
C TYR A 296 12.25 -5.42 -11.69
N ILE A 297 13.38 -4.73 -11.61
CA ILE A 297 14.15 -4.54 -10.37
C ILE A 297 14.14 -3.05 -10.05
N VAL A 298 13.81 -2.68 -8.81
CA VAL A 298 13.88 -1.33 -8.26
C VAL A 298 15.06 -1.27 -7.29
N ASP A 299 15.99 -0.35 -7.50
CA ASP A 299 17.13 -0.17 -6.59
C ASP A 299 16.79 0.79 -5.44
N ALA A 300 17.67 0.86 -4.44
CA ALA A 300 17.50 1.70 -3.26
C ALA A 300 17.38 3.21 -3.58
N THR A 301 17.73 3.64 -4.80
CA THR A 301 17.57 5.03 -5.26
C THR A 301 16.26 5.26 -6.02
N GLY A 302 15.47 4.21 -6.21
CA GLY A 302 14.27 4.22 -7.03
C GLY A 302 14.53 4.12 -8.54
N ALA A 303 15.72 3.77 -8.98
CA ALA A 303 15.96 3.48 -10.39
C ALA A 303 15.50 2.07 -10.76
N VAL A 304 14.97 1.91 -11.97
CA VAL A 304 14.34 0.68 -12.44
C VAL A 304 15.18 0.04 -13.53
N THR A 305 15.37 -1.27 -13.42
CA THR A 305 15.83 -2.11 -14.53
C THR A 305 14.72 -3.06 -14.94
N GLN A 306 14.20 -2.93 -16.15
CA GLN A 306 13.29 -3.89 -16.74
C GLN A 306 14.08 -5.04 -17.36
N LEU A 307 13.68 -6.30 -17.05
CA LEU A 307 14.37 -7.49 -17.54
C LEU A 307 13.49 -8.32 -18.48
N VAL A 308 12.19 -8.34 -18.29
CA VAL A 308 11.24 -9.11 -19.08
C VAL A 308 10.18 -8.15 -19.65
N PRO A 309 9.88 -8.20 -20.96
CA PRO A 309 8.77 -7.46 -21.53
C PRO A 309 7.44 -7.90 -20.90
N LEU A 310 6.50 -6.98 -20.71
CA LEU A 310 5.21 -7.29 -20.07
C LEU A 310 4.37 -8.30 -20.85
N GLU A 311 4.57 -8.40 -22.17
CA GLU A 311 3.93 -9.43 -23.00
C GLU A 311 4.43 -10.86 -22.73
N SER A 312 5.57 -11.01 -22.11
CA SER A 312 6.12 -12.29 -21.64
C SER A 312 5.84 -12.47 -20.15
N ALA A 313 5.94 -13.68 -19.61
CA ALA A 313 5.72 -13.95 -18.20
C ALA A 313 7.02 -14.26 -17.48
N ALA A 314 7.42 -13.42 -16.54
CA ALA A 314 8.54 -13.70 -15.65
C ALA A 314 8.21 -14.89 -14.72
N ILE A 315 9.22 -15.55 -14.22
CA ILE A 315 9.08 -16.70 -13.31
C ILE A 315 9.56 -16.23 -11.93
N HIS A 316 8.63 -15.91 -11.02
CA HIS A 316 8.96 -15.19 -9.79
C HIS A 316 8.09 -15.55 -8.56
N ALA A 317 6.98 -16.28 -8.72
CA ALA A 317 5.99 -16.41 -7.65
C ALA A 317 5.83 -17.85 -7.14
N ALA A 318 6.80 -18.74 -7.41
CA ALA A 318 6.76 -20.16 -7.09
C ALA A 318 5.44 -20.88 -7.48
N ASN A 319 4.72 -20.32 -8.48
CA ASN A 319 3.43 -20.80 -8.94
C ASN A 319 3.18 -20.37 -10.39
N LYS A 320 3.11 -21.34 -11.31
CA LYS A 320 2.97 -21.07 -12.73
C LYS A 320 1.66 -20.33 -13.08
N SER A 321 0.55 -20.67 -12.42
CA SER A 321 -0.72 -19.92 -12.62
C SER A 321 -0.60 -18.45 -12.21
N ILE A 322 0.17 -18.15 -11.17
CA ILE A 322 0.43 -16.76 -10.77
C ILE A 322 1.41 -16.11 -11.75
N ASN A 323 2.53 -16.78 -12.09
CA ASN A 323 3.54 -16.26 -13.01
C ASN A 323 2.94 -15.82 -14.36
N LEU A 324 2.04 -16.64 -14.93
CA LEU A 324 1.40 -16.38 -16.22
C LEU A 324 0.50 -15.14 -16.20
N HIS A 325 -0.08 -14.79 -15.04
CA HIS A 325 -1.08 -13.74 -14.89
C HIS A 325 -0.62 -12.54 -14.07
N SER A 326 0.68 -12.45 -13.77
CA SER A 326 1.21 -11.36 -12.95
C SER A 326 2.37 -10.61 -13.58
N VAL A 327 2.70 -9.49 -12.96
CA VAL A 327 3.92 -8.73 -13.16
C VAL A 327 4.70 -8.72 -11.84
N GLY A 328 5.92 -9.29 -11.82
CA GLY A 328 6.80 -9.30 -10.66
C GLY A 328 7.70 -8.06 -10.60
N ILE A 329 7.80 -7.43 -9.44
CA ILE A 329 8.67 -6.29 -9.16
C ILE A 329 9.55 -6.65 -7.97
N GLU A 330 10.86 -6.70 -8.17
CA GLU A 330 11.90 -6.96 -7.17
C GLU A 330 12.42 -5.66 -6.59
N ASN A 331 12.38 -5.52 -5.28
CA ASN A 331 13.02 -4.43 -4.55
C ASN A 331 14.38 -4.88 -4.02
N VAL A 332 15.41 -4.07 -4.23
CA VAL A 332 16.72 -4.37 -3.64
C VAL A 332 16.61 -4.28 -2.13
N GLY A 333 17.02 -5.33 -1.43
CA GLY A 333 16.94 -5.38 0.02
C GLY A 333 16.53 -6.75 0.54
N PHE A 334 16.17 -6.80 1.81
CA PHE A 334 15.82 -8.02 2.52
C PHE A 334 14.43 -7.91 3.14
N ALA A 335 13.67 -8.99 3.17
CA ALA A 335 12.28 -9.06 3.67
C ALA A 335 12.11 -8.82 5.19
N GLY A 336 13.05 -8.17 5.85
CA GLY A 336 13.00 -7.80 7.26
C GLY A 336 13.96 -8.57 8.14
N GLY A 337 14.85 -9.34 7.54
CA GLY A 337 16.01 -9.91 8.20
C GLY A 337 17.21 -9.66 7.32
N ALA A 338 18.34 -9.31 7.87
CA ALA A 338 19.57 -9.57 7.13
C ALA A 338 19.65 -11.08 6.94
N SER A 339 20.18 -11.52 5.80
CA SER A 339 20.58 -12.92 5.68
C SER A 339 21.27 -13.33 6.99
N ALA A 340 21.10 -14.54 7.44
CA ALA A 340 21.63 -15.12 8.68
C ALA A 340 23.06 -14.72 9.09
N SER A 341 23.75 -14.02 8.25
CA SER A 341 25.14 -13.66 8.35
C SER A 341 25.42 -12.21 8.70
N ALA A 342 24.47 -11.29 8.59
CA ALA A 342 24.78 -9.87 8.69
C ALA A 342 24.36 -9.22 10.03
N ASN A 343 23.56 -9.90 10.85
CA ASN A 343 23.15 -9.45 12.19
C ASN A 343 22.52 -8.03 12.24
N THR A 344 21.98 -7.57 11.11
CA THR A 344 21.37 -6.24 10.97
C THR A 344 20.05 -6.38 10.25
N ALA A 345 19.02 -6.76 10.99
CA ALA A 345 17.66 -6.79 10.47
C ALA A 345 17.20 -5.38 10.08
N GLY A 346 16.93 -5.17 8.80
CA GLY A 346 16.24 -3.98 8.33
C GLY A 346 14.79 -3.97 8.82
N THR A 347 14.32 -2.84 9.35
CA THR A 347 12.99 -2.72 9.94
C THR A 347 12.07 -1.74 9.21
N TRP A 348 12.51 -1.21 8.08
CA TRP A 348 11.76 -0.26 7.25
C TRP A 348 12.34 -0.23 5.82
N ILE A 349 11.53 0.18 4.85
CA ILE A 349 11.89 0.26 3.43
C ILE A 349 12.16 1.71 3.06
N ALA A 350 13.16 1.93 2.21
CA ALA A 350 13.58 3.25 1.78
C ALA A 350 12.48 3.96 0.95
N GLN A 351 12.36 5.27 1.17
CA GLN A 351 11.34 6.09 0.53
C GLN A 351 11.37 6.05 -1.02
N PRO A 352 12.54 6.07 -1.69
CA PRO A 352 12.56 6.00 -3.15
C PRO A 352 11.96 4.72 -3.72
N GLU A 353 12.11 3.59 -3.05
CA GLU A 353 11.52 2.30 -3.47
C GLU A 353 10.00 2.38 -3.46
N TYR A 354 9.37 2.83 -2.36
CA TYR A 354 7.92 3.00 -2.29
C TYR A 354 7.37 3.92 -3.39
N LEU A 355 8.03 5.05 -3.65
CA LEU A 355 7.57 5.99 -4.67
C LEU A 355 7.66 5.41 -6.07
N THR A 356 8.72 4.67 -6.35
CA THR A 356 8.92 4.02 -7.64
C THR A 356 7.97 2.85 -7.84
N ASP A 357 7.79 2.00 -6.81
CA ASP A 357 6.82 0.91 -6.86
C ASP A 357 5.40 1.44 -7.10
N ALA A 358 5.00 2.49 -6.38
CA ALA A 358 3.69 3.08 -6.59
C ALA A 358 3.50 3.63 -8.01
N ALA A 359 4.55 4.21 -8.61
CA ALA A 359 4.53 4.68 -9.98
C ALA A 359 4.44 3.51 -10.99
N LEU A 360 5.24 2.44 -10.80
CA LEU A 360 5.20 1.24 -11.64
C LEU A 360 3.86 0.51 -11.53
N VAL A 361 3.39 0.27 -10.31
CA VAL A 361 2.10 -0.38 -10.05
C VAL A 361 0.95 0.41 -10.67
N SER A 362 0.92 1.73 -10.50
CA SER A 362 -0.09 2.59 -11.13
C SER A 362 -0.05 2.50 -12.66
N TYR A 363 1.16 2.47 -13.25
CA TYR A 363 1.34 2.34 -14.70
C TYR A 363 0.84 0.98 -15.23
N VAL A 364 1.27 -0.10 -14.61
CA VAL A 364 0.88 -1.47 -15.02
C VAL A 364 -0.61 -1.68 -14.79
N ALA A 365 -1.13 -1.27 -13.64
CA ALA A 365 -2.55 -1.39 -13.30
C ALA A 365 -3.44 -0.61 -14.29
N ALA A 366 -3.05 0.62 -14.65
CA ALA A 366 -3.77 1.39 -15.65
C ALA A 366 -3.70 0.76 -17.05
N LYS A 367 -2.55 0.16 -17.43
CA LYS A 367 -2.34 -0.48 -18.73
C LYS A 367 -3.23 -1.72 -18.90
N TYR A 368 -3.41 -2.51 -17.84
CA TYR A 368 -4.12 -3.79 -17.89
C TYR A 368 -5.45 -3.80 -17.12
N ASN A 369 -5.86 -2.64 -16.61
CA ASN A 369 -7.09 -2.47 -15.83
C ASN A 369 -7.13 -3.36 -14.57
N ILE A 370 -6.02 -3.44 -13.84
CA ILE A 370 -5.89 -4.20 -12.58
C ILE A 370 -6.45 -3.35 -11.44
N PRO A 371 -7.33 -3.89 -10.59
CA PRO A 371 -7.79 -3.19 -9.38
C PRO A 371 -6.64 -2.89 -8.42
N LEU A 372 -6.69 -1.72 -7.77
CA LEU A 372 -5.69 -1.31 -6.78
C LEU A 372 -6.15 -1.74 -5.37
N ASP A 373 -6.10 -3.03 -5.09
CA ASP A 373 -6.44 -3.63 -3.79
C ASP A 373 -5.50 -4.80 -3.46
N ARG A 374 -5.62 -5.38 -2.27
CA ARG A 374 -4.72 -6.45 -1.79
C ARG A 374 -5.07 -7.84 -2.33
N ASP A 375 -6.07 -7.98 -3.16
CA ASP A 375 -6.36 -9.22 -3.90
C ASP A 375 -5.69 -9.22 -5.29
N HIS A 376 -5.25 -8.03 -5.76
CA HIS A 376 -4.58 -7.86 -7.06
C HIS A 376 -3.16 -7.29 -6.94
N ILE A 377 -2.86 -6.53 -5.89
CA ILE A 377 -1.50 -6.04 -5.57
C ILE A 377 -1.01 -6.85 -4.39
N LEU A 378 -0.18 -7.84 -4.67
CA LEU A 378 0.24 -8.89 -3.75
C LEU A 378 1.68 -8.65 -3.28
N GLY A 379 2.00 -9.12 -2.07
CA GLY A 379 3.36 -9.54 -1.76
C GLY A 379 3.59 -10.98 -2.23
N HIS A 380 4.81 -11.42 -2.35
CA HIS A 380 5.10 -12.83 -2.63
C HIS A 380 4.52 -13.73 -1.52
N ASP A 381 4.45 -13.23 -0.30
CA ASP A 381 3.79 -13.87 0.83
C ASP A 381 2.28 -14.08 0.65
N ASP A 382 1.62 -13.37 -0.27
CA ASP A 382 0.22 -13.59 -0.65
C ASP A 382 0.05 -14.67 -1.74
N ALA A 383 1.10 -15.02 -2.49
CA ALA A 383 1.00 -15.96 -3.61
C ALA A 383 0.60 -17.37 -3.13
N ALA A 384 -0.30 -18.02 -3.86
CA ALA A 384 -0.78 -19.35 -3.53
C ALA A 384 0.34 -20.41 -3.52
N TYR A 385 0.28 -21.36 -2.59
CA TYR A 385 1.12 -22.56 -2.70
C TYR A 385 0.77 -23.33 -3.98
N ALA A 386 1.76 -23.67 -4.80
CA ALA A 386 1.48 -24.41 -6.03
C ALA A 386 1.03 -25.87 -5.75
N LEU A 387 1.69 -26.54 -4.84
CA LEU A 387 1.47 -27.94 -4.44
C LEU A 387 1.64 -28.10 -2.92
N THR A 388 0.98 -29.10 -2.35
CA THR A 388 1.21 -29.47 -0.94
C THR A 388 2.68 -29.84 -0.66
N SER A 389 3.36 -30.45 -1.62
CA SER A 389 4.78 -30.83 -1.49
C SER A 389 5.75 -29.65 -1.56
N THR A 390 5.30 -28.48 -2.01
CA THR A 390 6.14 -27.28 -2.18
C THR A 390 5.78 -26.15 -1.23
N VAL A 391 4.93 -26.37 -0.23
CA VAL A 391 4.57 -25.31 0.75
C VAL A 391 5.78 -24.75 1.49
N GLY A 392 6.83 -25.56 1.69
CA GLY A 392 8.06 -25.15 2.37
C GLY A 392 9.02 -24.33 1.49
N SER A 393 8.79 -24.24 0.19
CA SER A 393 9.60 -23.45 -0.73
C SER A 393 8.93 -22.14 -1.15
N GLN A 394 7.80 -21.80 -0.57
CA GLN A 394 7.12 -20.53 -0.86
C GLN A 394 7.68 -19.42 0.02
N HIS A 395 7.98 -18.30 -0.59
CA HIS A 395 8.62 -17.17 0.05
C HIS A 395 7.64 -16.33 0.91
N TRP A 396 8.17 -15.44 1.73
CA TRP A 396 7.43 -14.60 2.67
C TRP A 396 7.72 -13.10 2.51
N ASP A 397 8.46 -12.72 1.49
CA ASP A 397 8.74 -11.33 1.11
C ASP A 397 7.47 -10.63 0.53
N PRO A 398 7.38 -9.31 0.59
CA PRO A 398 8.30 -8.32 1.12
C PRO A 398 8.32 -8.23 2.67
N GLY A 399 7.58 -9.07 3.36
CA GLY A 399 7.67 -9.29 4.80
C GLY A 399 6.89 -8.30 5.66
N ALA A 400 7.00 -8.53 6.98
CA ALA A 400 6.17 -7.86 8.01
C ALA A 400 6.45 -6.36 8.16
N TYR A 401 7.56 -5.86 7.63
CA TYR A 401 7.96 -4.44 7.74
C TYR A 401 7.55 -3.59 6.56
N PHE A 402 6.97 -4.19 5.50
CA PHE A 402 6.43 -3.42 4.39
C PHE A 402 5.21 -2.59 4.85
N ASP A 403 5.27 -1.26 4.73
CA ASP A 403 4.15 -0.39 5.09
C ASP A 403 3.09 -0.35 4.00
N TRP A 404 2.21 -1.34 4.02
CA TRP A 404 1.08 -1.42 3.11
C TRP A 404 0.14 -0.22 3.21
N SER A 405 0.02 0.40 4.40
CA SER A 405 -0.85 1.58 4.58
C SER A 405 -0.30 2.80 3.85
N TYR A 406 1.01 3.00 3.91
CA TYR A 406 1.69 4.05 3.18
C TYR A 406 1.67 3.77 1.66
N PHE A 407 2.00 2.54 1.26
CA PHE A 407 2.04 2.13 -0.14
C PHE A 407 0.67 2.28 -0.82
N LEU A 408 -0.41 1.72 -0.24
CA LEU A 408 -1.76 1.88 -0.76
C LEU A 408 -2.23 3.34 -0.71
N GLY A 409 -1.73 4.13 0.24
CA GLY A 409 -1.95 5.58 0.29
C GLY A 409 -1.37 6.32 -0.90
N LEU A 410 -0.16 5.94 -1.36
CA LEU A 410 0.45 6.48 -2.58
C LEU A 410 -0.37 6.14 -3.84
N LEU A 411 -0.98 4.96 -3.86
CA LEU A 411 -1.88 4.52 -4.94
C LEU A 411 -3.28 5.16 -4.85
N GLY A 412 -3.61 5.89 -3.76
CA GLY A 412 -4.96 6.37 -3.51
C GLY A 412 -5.97 5.26 -3.20
N ALA A 413 -5.51 4.11 -2.74
CA ALA A 413 -6.24 2.85 -2.59
C ALA A 413 -6.38 2.38 -1.13
N ASN A 414 -6.13 3.25 -0.16
CA ASN A 414 -6.33 2.89 1.25
C ASN A 414 -7.79 2.46 1.50
N PRO A 415 -8.00 1.39 2.27
CA PRO A 415 -9.33 0.94 2.61
C PRO A 415 -10.15 2.09 3.22
N ALA A 416 -11.32 2.30 2.69
CA ALA A 416 -12.26 3.32 3.19
C ALA A 416 -13.63 2.67 3.41
N GLY A 417 -14.23 2.94 4.53
CA GLY A 417 -15.56 2.41 4.84
C GLY A 417 -16.01 2.89 6.20
N SER A 418 -17.26 2.65 6.49
CA SER A 418 -17.86 2.99 7.78
C SER A 418 -18.93 1.96 8.10
N GLY A 419 -19.08 1.61 9.34
CA GLY A 419 -20.16 0.75 9.78
C GLY A 419 -19.75 -0.18 10.91
N THR A 420 -20.74 -0.83 11.48
CA THR A 420 -20.55 -1.84 12.51
C THR A 420 -20.18 -3.17 11.88
N LEU A 421 -19.19 -3.86 12.43
CA LEU A 421 -18.85 -5.24 12.06
C LEU A 421 -20.03 -6.15 12.36
N VAL A 422 -20.40 -6.98 11.40
CA VAL A 422 -21.48 -7.98 11.55
C VAL A 422 -21.01 -9.35 11.06
N THR A 423 -21.38 -10.40 11.75
CA THR A 423 -21.11 -11.78 11.33
C THR A 423 -21.67 -12.03 9.92
N GLY A 424 -20.86 -12.59 9.03
CA GLY A 424 -21.17 -12.79 7.62
C GLY A 424 -20.98 -11.54 6.73
N GLY A 425 -20.62 -10.41 7.33
CA GLY A 425 -20.13 -9.22 6.60
C GLY A 425 -18.66 -9.33 6.25
N THR A 426 -18.13 -8.33 5.52
CA THR A 426 -16.69 -8.24 5.21
C THR A 426 -15.99 -7.24 6.11
N VAL A 427 -14.72 -7.50 6.36
CA VAL A 427 -13.82 -6.64 7.13
C VAL A 427 -12.46 -6.59 6.47
N THR A 428 -11.90 -5.40 6.33
CA THR A 428 -10.52 -5.21 5.86
C THR A 428 -9.62 -4.90 7.05
N ILE A 429 -8.49 -5.57 7.14
CA ILE A 429 -7.48 -5.36 8.17
C ILE A 429 -6.82 -4.00 7.94
N ALA A 430 -6.76 -3.15 8.97
CA ALA A 430 -6.24 -1.80 8.84
C ALA A 430 -5.62 -1.25 10.14
N PRO A 431 -4.71 -1.98 10.82
CA PRO A 431 -4.00 -1.42 11.96
C PRO A 431 -3.07 -0.29 11.52
N ALA A 432 -2.82 0.65 12.42
CA ALA A 432 -1.88 1.73 12.16
C ALA A 432 -0.43 1.20 12.08
N TYR A 433 0.36 1.71 11.15
CA TYR A 433 1.79 1.42 11.06
C TYR A 433 2.54 2.25 12.10
N THR A 434 2.80 1.66 13.25
CA THR A 434 3.45 2.33 14.37
C THR A 434 4.35 1.36 15.13
N THR A 435 5.42 1.88 15.73
CA THR A 435 6.27 1.10 16.64
C THR A 435 5.57 0.86 18.00
N ALA A 436 4.81 1.85 18.46
CA ALA A 436 4.07 1.73 19.71
C ALA A 436 2.89 0.77 19.55
N GLY A 437 2.95 -0.37 20.22
CA GLY A 437 1.92 -1.41 20.15
C GLY A 437 2.03 -2.34 18.93
N ALA A 438 3.12 -2.25 18.15
CA ALA A 438 3.38 -3.23 17.09
C ALA A 438 3.46 -4.65 17.66
N PRO A 439 2.94 -5.66 16.96
CA PRO A 439 3.06 -7.05 17.38
C PRO A 439 4.53 -7.45 17.42
N ALA A 440 4.97 -8.06 18.53
CA ALA A 440 6.36 -8.50 18.68
C ALA A 440 6.68 -9.64 17.71
N LEU A 441 7.84 -9.57 17.04
CA LEU A 441 8.37 -10.59 16.13
C LEU A 441 9.64 -11.22 16.72
N THR A 442 9.95 -12.43 16.24
CA THR A 442 11.18 -13.18 16.57
C THR A 442 11.82 -13.71 15.29
N GLY A 443 13.10 -14.11 15.37
CA GLY A 443 13.78 -14.78 14.27
C GLY A 443 14.12 -13.87 13.09
N CYS A 444 14.41 -12.60 13.33
CA CYS A 444 14.77 -11.64 12.27
C CYS A 444 16.17 -11.85 11.68
N ASP A 445 16.91 -12.84 12.15
CA ASP A 445 18.21 -13.25 11.64
C ASP A 445 18.16 -14.64 10.98
N ASP A 446 16.96 -15.14 10.67
CA ASP A 446 16.64 -16.46 10.08
C ASP A 446 17.18 -17.69 10.86
N THR A 447 18.00 -17.49 11.88
CA THR A 447 18.69 -18.59 12.58
C THR A 447 18.29 -18.73 14.05
N SER A 448 17.63 -17.73 14.62
CA SER A 448 17.30 -17.69 16.05
C SER A 448 15.80 -17.55 16.30
N THR A 449 15.41 -17.71 17.54
CA THR A 449 14.09 -17.34 18.05
C THR A 449 14.14 -16.05 18.88
N ASP A 450 15.23 -15.30 18.74
CA ASP A 450 15.46 -14.08 19.49
C ASP A 450 14.47 -13.00 19.08
N ALA A 451 14.19 -12.07 19.99
CA ALA A 451 13.28 -10.97 19.72
C ALA A 451 13.87 -10.04 18.65
N CYS A 452 13.04 -9.70 17.67
CA CYS A 452 13.40 -8.71 16.66
C CYS A 452 13.58 -7.32 17.29
N PRO A 453 14.36 -6.42 16.65
CA PRO A 453 14.46 -5.03 17.06
C PRO A 453 13.09 -4.34 17.10
N ALA A 454 13.02 -3.21 17.82
CA ALA A 454 11.81 -2.38 17.80
C ALA A 454 11.49 -1.94 16.36
N HIS A 455 10.27 -2.17 15.92
CA HIS A 455 9.82 -1.94 14.55
C HIS A 455 8.41 -1.38 14.52
N ALA A 456 8.02 -0.77 13.40
CA ALA A 456 6.61 -0.54 13.09
C ALA A 456 6.08 -1.71 12.25
N ALA A 457 4.80 -2.01 12.37
CA ALA A 457 4.13 -3.02 11.57
C ALA A 457 2.63 -2.70 11.46
N ASN A 458 1.98 -3.21 10.41
CA ASN A 458 0.54 -3.07 10.20
C ASN A 458 -0.13 -4.40 9.90
N PHE A 459 0.11 -5.38 10.76
CA PHE A 459 -0.60 -6.66 10.78
C PHE A 459 -1.21 -6.91 12.17
N VAL A 460 -2.10 -7.88 12.25
CA VAL A 460 -2.65 -8.39 13.50
C VAL A 460 -2.34 -9.88 13.63
N TYR A 461 -2.01 -10.34 14.84
CA TYR A 461 -1.94 -11.77 15.13
C TYR A 461 -3.32 -12.41 15.24
N LEU A 462 -3.42 -13.63 14.79
CA LEU A 462 -4.62 -14.45 14.80
C LEU A 462 -4.53 -15.53 15.89
N TYR A 463 -5.52 -15.53 16.78
CA TYR A 463 -5.60 -16.40 17.96
C TYR A 463 -6.68 -17.47 17.81
N LYS A 464 -6.55 -18.57 18.54
CA LYS A 464 -7.52 -19.69 18.55
C LYS A 464 -8.88 -19.27 19.12
N ASP A 465 -8.87 -18.41 20.15
CA ASP A 465 -10.06 -17.89 20.82
C ASP A 465 -9.94 -16.36 21.04
N ALA A 466 -11.01 -15.73 21.52
CA ALA A 466 -11.06 -14.30 21.85
C ALA A 466 -10.20 -13.97 23.11
N SER A 467 -8.93 -14.36 23.09
CA SER A 467 -7.96 -14.14 24.16
C SER A 467 -6.53 -14.33 23.65
N THR A 468 -5.62 -13.44 24.04
CA THR A 468 -4.17 -13.61 23.76
C THR A 468 -3.56 -14.84 24.44
N SER A 469 -4.16 -15.35 25.52
CA SER A 469 -3.70 -16.56 26.20
C SER A 469 -4.10 -17.87 25.51
N SER A 470 -4.95 -17.83 24.48
CA SER A 470 -5.38 -19.03 23.73
C SER A 470 -4.29 -19.59 22.81
N GLY A 471 -3.23 -18.83 22.59
CA GLY A 471 -2.18 -19.11 21.61
C GLY A 471 -2.61 -18.78 20.18
N LEU A 472 -1.61 -18.63 19.32
CA LEU A 472 -1.81 -18.31 17.90
C LEU A 472 -2.43 -19.52 17.17
N ILE A 473 -3.19 -19.25 16.11
CA ILE A 473 -3.65 -20.31 15.21
C ILE A 473 -2.45 -20.98 14.53
N ASN A 474 -2.62 -22.18 14.05
CA ASN A 474 -1.58 -22.85 13.27
C ASN A 474 -2.15 -23.45 12.00
N ASP A 475 -1.29 -23.59 11.00
CA ASP A 475 -1.55 -24.28 9.75
C ASP A 475 -0.97 -25.70 9.83
N SER A 476 -1.84 -26.71 9.82
CA SER A 476 -1.43 -28.10 9.96
C SER A 476 -0.63 -28.63 8.76
N VAL A 477 -0.82 -28.03 7.57
CA VAL A 477 -0.09 -28.45 6.37
C VAL A 477 1.37 -27.99 6.47
N LEU A 478 1.60 -26.74 6.89
CA LEU A 478 2.93 -26.21 7.15
C LEU A 478 3.64 -26.98 8.25
N THR A 479 2.95 -27.23 9.37
CA THR A 479 3.51 -28.02 10.48
C THR A 479 3.92 -29.45 10.03
N THR A 480 3.10 -30.09 9.19
CA THR A 480 3.40 -31.41 8.62
C THR A 480 4.60 -31.35 7.66
N ALA A 481 4.79 -30.25 6.96
CA ALA A 481 5.96 -30.00 6.12
C ALA A 481 7.22 -29.62 6.92
N GLY A 482 7.14 -29.47 8.24
CA GLY A 482 8.26 -29.07 9.10
C GLY A 482 8.53 -27.57 9.12
N MET A 483 7.56 -26.76 8.63
CA MET A 483 7.65 -25.32 8.62
C MET A 483 7.12 -24.71 9.93
N ALA A 484 7.60 -23.52 10.27
CA ALA A 484 7.07 -22.75 11.39
C ALA A 484 5.61 -22.38 11.14
N SER A 485 4.77 -22.56 12.16
CA SER A 485 3.36 -22.16 12.10
C SER A 485 2.79 -21.99 13.51
N GLY A 486 2.02 -20.95 13.72
CA GLY A 486 1.48 -20.56 15.03
C GLY A 486 2.55 -19.96 15.95
N THR A 487 3.53 -19.26 15.38
CA THR A 487 4.70 -18.69 16.05
C THR A 487 4.80 -17.19 15.82
N THR A 488 5.64 -16.52 16.61
CA THR A 488 5.95 -15.10 16.39
C THR A 488 7.12 -14.88 15.40
N GLN A 489 7.60 -15.94 14.74
CA GLN A 489 8.69 -15.80 13.78
C GLN A 489 8.28 -14.90 12.61
N ILE A 490 9.22 -14.08 12.14
CA ILE A 490 8.94 -13.11 11.07
C ILE A 490 8.51 -13.81 9.78
N ALA A 491 9.13 -14.93 9.44
CA ALA A 491 8.82 -15.75 8.26
C ALA A 491 7.49 -16.54 8.37
N ASP A 492 6.91 -16.67 9.58
CA ASP A 492 5.63 -17.35 9.77
C ASP A 492 4.48 -16.39 9.45
N VAL A 493 3.93 -16.50 8.25
CA VAL A 493 2.77 -15.71 7.81
C VAL A 493 1.43 -16.39 8.13
N SER A 494 1.46 -17.64 8.64
CA SER A 494 0.27 -18.48 8.80
C SER A 494 -0.74 -17.97 9.84
N ASP A 495 -0.31 -17.11 10.73
CA ASP A 495 -1.09 -16.56 11.85
C ASP A 495 -1.16 -15.01 11.83
N LYS A 496 -0.87 -14.41 10.68
CA LYS A 496 -0.88 -12.95 10.49
C LYS A 496 -1.89 -12.54 9.43
N ALA A 497 -2.70 -11.52 9.73
CA ALA A 497 -3.52 -10.83 8.75
C ALA A 497 -3.01 -9.39 8.60
N VAL A 498 -2.73 -8.97 7.37
CA VAL A 498 -1.97 -7.77 7.04
C VAL A 498 -2.89 -6.68 6.50
N TYR A 499 -2.48 -5.43 6.62
CA TYR A 499 -3.19 -4.25 6.15
C TYR A 499 -3.68 -4.40 4.70
N GLY A 500 -4.95 -4.09 4.49
CA GLY A 500 -5.62 -4.13 3.20
C GLY A 500 -6.23 -5.50 2.85
N GLN A 501 -5.83 -6.60 3.49
CA GLN A 501 -6.45 -7.91 3.26
C GLN A 501 -7.90 -7.93 3.77
N THR A 502 -8.81 -8.48 2.97
CA THR A 502 -10.26 -8.50 3.27
C THR A 502 -10.75 -9.91 3.54
N PHE A 503 -11.48 -10.07 4.62
CA PHE A 503 -12.00 -11.36 5.09
C PHE A 503 -13.49 -11.30 5.43
N VAL A 504 -14.12 -12.46 5.53
CA VAL A 504 -15.50 -12.60 6.04
C VAL A 504 -15.48 -12.71 7.55
N VAL A 505 -16.28 -11.88 8.22
CA VAL A 505 -16.43 -11.88 9.69
C VAL A 505 -17.14 -13.16 10.15
N ALA A 506 -16.46 -13.96 10.95
CA ALA A 506 -16.99 -15.19 11.52
C ALA A 506 -17.73 -14.97 12.85
N ALA A 507 -17.31 -13.98 13.64
CA ALA A 507 -17.95 -13.58 14.90
C ALA A 507 -17.40 -12.25 15.41
N VAL A 508 -18.14 -11.60 16.31
CA VAL A 508 -17.68 -10.42 17.08
C VAL A 508 -17.99 -10.66 18.55
N SER A 509 -17.05 -10.40 19.46
CA SER A 509 -17.21 -10.60 20.91
C SER A 509 -16.41 -9.55 21.70
N GLY A 510 -17.07 -8.51 22.19
CA GLY A 510 -16.41 -7.39 22.84
C GLY A 510 -15.34 -6.76 21.94
N ASP A 511 -14.12 -6.64 22.45
CA ASP A 511 -12.98 -6.10 21.73
C ASP A 511 -12.31 -7.10 20.75
N TRP A 512 -12.96 -8.22 20.44
CA TRP A 512 -12.42 -9.27 19.58
C TRP A 512 -13.29 -9.46 18.35
N THR A 513 -12.61 -9.59 17.21
CA THR A 513 -13.23 -9.95 15.93
C THR A 513 -12.66 -11.27 15.46
N ALA A 514 -13.53 -12.15 14.95
CA ALA A 514 -13.11 -13.38 14.30
C ALA A 514 -13.38 -13.31 12.79
N ILE A 515 -12.49 -13.90 12.03
CA ILE A 515 -12.60 -14.07 10.58
C ILE A 515 -12.54 -15.57 10.22
N TRP A 516 -13.03 -15.93 9.03
CA TRP A 516 -12.73 -17.22 8.44
C TRP A 516 -11.36 -17.17 7.78
N TYR A 517 -10.47 -18.06 8.18
CA TYR A 517 -9.07 -18.03 7.79
C TYR A 517 -8.47 -19.46 7.82
N GLY A 518 -7.98 -19.96 6.66
CA GLY A 518 -7.33 -21.26 6.57
C GLY A 518 -8.18 -22.43 7.01
N GLY A 519 -9.48 -22.43 6.73
CA GLY A 519 -10.42 -23.48 7.15
C GLY A 519 -10.83 -23.45 8.63
N GLN A 520 -10.47 -22.40 9.36
CA GLN A 520 -10.76 -22.26 10.80
C GLN A 520 -11.28 -20.86 11.15
N LYS A 521 -11.81 -20.71 12.36
CA LYS A 521 -12.16 -19.41 12.94
C LYS A 521 -10.93 -18.85 13.64
N ALA A 522 -10.51 -17.66 13.22
CA ALA A 522 -9.33 -17.00 13.76
C ALA A 522 -9.71 -15.65 14.39
N TRP A 523 -9.32 -15.44 15.64
CA TRP A 523 -9.65 -14.26 16.42
C TRP A 523 -8.48 -13.27 16.47
N PHE A 524 -8.77 -11.97 16.39
CA PHE A 524 -7.79 -10.92 16.64
C PHE A 524 -8.35 -9.84 17.56
N TYR A 525 -7.46 -9.18 18.27
CA TYR A 525 -7.83 -8.07 19.14
C TYR A 525 -8.14 -6.82 18.29
N ASN A 526 -9.31 -6.27 18.46
CA ASN A 526 -9.84 -5.19 17.63
C ASN A 526 -10.73 -4.24 18.46
N PRO A 527 -10.18 -3.58 19.47
CA PRO A 527 -10.95 -2.71 20.37
C PRO A 527 -11.60 -1.57 19.57
N ASN A 528 -12.91 -1.42 19.70
CA ASN A 528 -13.69 -0.41 18.97
C ASN A 528 -13.49 -0.43 17.45
N GLY A 529 -13.03 -1.54 16.86
CA GLY A 529 -12.74 -1.63 15.43
C GLY A 529 -11.46 -0.90 14.99
N SER A 530 -10.54 -0.58 15.92
CA SER A 530 -9.34 0.23 15.65
C SER A 530 -8.36 -0.39 14.64
N ASN A 531 -8.42 -1.72 14.45
CA ASN A 531 -7.54 -2.45 13.54
C ASN A 531 -8.20 -2.85 12.23
N THR A 532 -9.37 -2.28 11.94
CA THR A 532 -10.17 -2.70 10.78
C THR A 532 -10.97 -1.57 10.17
N VAL A 533 -11.35 -1.78 8.91
CA VAL A 533 -12.41 -1.03 8.23
C VAL A 533 -13.51 -2.00 7.81
N ALA A 534 -14.74 -1.71 8.18
CA ALA A 534 -15.90 -2.56 7.86
C ALA A 534 -16.45 -2.24 6.46
N ASN A 535 -16.83 -3.29 5.70
CA ASN A 535 -17.55 -3.16 4.42
C ASN A 535 -16.87 -2.25 3.38
N THR A 536 -15.58 -2.43 3.16
CA THR A 536 -14.75 -1.57 2.31
C THR A 536 -14.97 -1.74 0.82
N HIS A 537 -15.46 -2.90 0.38
CA HIS A 537 -15.64 -3.24 -1.04
C HIS A 537 -17.10 -3.56 -1.33
N PRO A 538 -17.94 -2.55 -1.65
CA PRO A 538 -19.31 -2.80 -2.10
C PRO A 538 -19.29 -3.66 -3.36
N GLY A 539 -19.97 -4.82 -3.30
CA GLY A 539 -19.99 -5.77 -4.41
C GLY A 539 -18.94 -6.88 -4.34
N GLN A 540 -18.10 -6.92 -3.29
CA GLN A 540 -17.21 -8.04 -3.02
C GLN A 540 -17.95 -9.36 -3.10
N LEU A 541 -17.48 -10.27 -3.94
CA LEU A 541 -18.00 -11.61 -4.00
C LEU A 541 -17.61 -12.38 -2.74
N ILE A 542 -18.53 -13.21 -2.26
CA ILE A 542 -18.29 -14.15 -1.19
C ILE A 542 -18.74 -15.52 -1.66
N VAL A 543 -17.92 -16.53 -1.46
CA VAL A 543 -18.25 -17.91 -1.80
C VAL A 543 -18.27 -18.80 -0.57
N GLN A 544 -19.14 -19.81 -0.60
CA GLN A 544 -19.24 -20.85 0.41
C GLN A 544 -19.51 -22.19 -0.27
N PRO A 545 -19.27 -23.35 0.37
CA PRO A 545 -19.64 -24.66 -0.19
C PRO A 545 -21.09 -24.69 -0.64
N SER A 546 -21.36 -25.22 -1.86
CA SER A 546 -22.72 -25.36 -2.39
C SER A 546 -23.48 -26.56 -1.81
N GLY A 547 -22.74 -27.56 -1.28
CA GLY A 547 -23.25 -28.81 -0.73
C GLY A 547 -23.04 -28.97 0.77
N SER A 548 -23.23 -30.20 1.26
CA SER A 548 -23.06 -30.58 2.67
C SER A 548 -21.66 -31.14 2.99
N ALA A 549 -20.74 -31.14 2.03
CA ALA A 549 -19.37 -31.58 2.20
C ALA A 549 -18.39 -30.39 2.12
N ALA A 550 -17.22 -30.51 2.76
CA ALA A 550 -16.13 -29.56 2.57
C ALA A 550 -15.61 -29.60 1.12
N VAL A 551 -15.21 -28.47 0.60
CA VAL A 551 -14.75 -28.29 -0.78
C VAL A 551 -13.22 -28.30 -0.84
N PRO A 552 -12.60 -29.01 -1.80
CA PRO A 552 -11.16 -28.92 -2.01
C PRO A 552 -10.67 -27.52 -2.34
N VAL A 553 -9.53 -27.12 -1.82
CA VAL A 553 -8.83 -25.88 -2.13
C VAL A 553 -7.65 -26.19 -3.04
N TYR A 554 -7.46 -25.38 -4.07
CA TYR A 554 -6.41 -25.53 -5.07
C TYR A 554 -5.39 -24.41 -4.98
N GLY A 555 -4.15 -24.70 -5.24
CA GLY A 555 -3.08 -23.72 -5.36
C GLY A 555 -2.88 -23.19 -6.77
N ARG A 556 -3.41 -23.91 -7.76
CA ARG A 556 -3.33 -23.61 -9.19
C ARG A 556 -4.68 -23.88 -9.83
N TYR A 557 -4.98 -23.20 -10.91
CA TYR A 557 -6.23 -23.40 -11.66
C TYR A 557 -5.98 -24.01 -13.05
N TYR A 558 -5.19 -25.11 -13.07
CA TYR A 558 -4.90 -25.84 -14.30
C TYR A 558 -6.16 -26.46 -14.91
N PRO A 559 -6.13 -26.72 -16.24
CA PRO A 559 -7.21 -27.42 -16.95
C PRO A 559 -7.44 -28.83 -16.42
N GLU A 560 -8.64 -29.35 -16.64
CA GLU A 560 -8.92 -30.77 -16.42
C GLU A 560 -8.14 -31.62 -17.45
N ALA A 561 -7.80 -32.84 -17.10
CA ALA A 561 -7.02 -33.73 -17.98
C ALA A 561 -7.65 -33.92 -19.39
N SER A 562 -8.99 -33.85 -19.47
CA SER A 562 -9.73 -33.96 -20.75
C SER A 562 -9.56 -32.76 -21.67
N ASP A 563 -9.10 -31.61 -21.16
CA ASP A 563 -9.02 -30.35 -21.92
C ASP A 563 -7.69 -30.22 -22.67
N TYR A 564 -6.72 -31.11 -22.36
CA TYR A 564 -5.43 -31.10 -23.02
C TYR A 564 -5.53 -31.64 -24.46
N PRO A 565 -5.16 -30.83 -25.47
CA PRO A 565 -5.20 -31.27 -26.86
C PRO A 565 -4.24 -32.44 -27.12
N ALA A 566 -4.54 -33.27 -28.14
CA ALA A 566 -3.78 -34.48 -28.44
C ALA A 566 -2.25 -34.26 -28.56
N SER A 567 -1.84 -33.10 -29.07
CA SER A 567 -0.42 -32.72 -29.23
C SER A 567 0.35 -32.63 -27.92
N VAL A 568 -0.33 -32.34 -26.81
CA VAL A 568 0.27 -32.17 -25.47
C VAL A 568 -0.48 -32.98 -24.40
N SER A 569 -1.28 -33.93 -24.77
CA SER A 569 -2.09 -34.76 -23.85
C SER A 569 -1.24 -35.56 -22.85
N PHE A 570 0.02 -35.80 -23.15
CA PHE A 570 0.94 -36.43 -22.23
C PHE A 570 1.21 -35.62 -20.97
N LEU A 571 1.00 -34.30 -20.97
CA LEU A 571 1.08 -33.43 -19.80
C LEU A 571 -0.03 -33.75 -18.78
N ALA A 572 -1.19 -34.23 -19.24
CA ALA A 572 -2.28 -34.65 -18.39
C ALA A 572 -2.09 -36.05 -17.76
N ASP A 573 -1.01 -36.78 -18.10
CA ASP A 573 -0.71 -38.12 -17.56
C ASP A 573 0.14 -37.98 -16.27
N PRO A 574 -0.43 -38.19 -15.06
CA PRO A 574 0.30 -37.96 -13.81
C PRO A 574 1.44 -38.96 -13.61
N THR A 575 1.52 -40.04 -14.40
CA THR A 575 2.66 -40.98 -14.35
C THR A 575 3.87 -40.48 -15.11
N LYS A 576 3.65 -39.63 -16.10
CA LYS A 576 4.70 -39.00 -16.91
C LYS A 576 5.05 -37.59 -16.40
N CYS A 577 4.02 -36.80 -16.16
CA CYS A 577 4.13 -35.40 -15.77
C CYS A 577 3.32 -35.12 -14.48
N PRO A 578 3.77 -35.59 -13.31
CA PRO A 578 2.95 -35.63 -12.10
C PRO A 578 2.53 -34.23 -11.60
N ASN A 579 3.29 -33.21 -11.92
CA ASN A 579 3.04 -31.85 -11.47
C ASN A 579 2.34 -30.97 -12.52
N GLN A 580 1.90 -31.51 -13.66
CA GLN A 580 1.29 -30.76 -14.75
C GLN A 580 -0.24 -30.96 -14.84
N VAL A 581 -0.84 -31.63 -13.88
CA VAL A 581 -2.28 -31.83 -13.77
C VAL A 581 -2.84 -31.08 -12.58
N VAL A 582 -4.12 -30.69 -12.67
CA VAL A 582 -4.82 -30.08 -11.55
C VAL A 582 -4.87 -31.06 -10.36
N ALA A 583 -4.48 -30.58 -9.18
CA ALA A 583 -4.54 -31.32 -7.93
C ALA A 583 -4.89 -30.36 -6.80
N PRO A 584 -5.74 -30.78 -5.84
CA PRO A 584 -6.01 -29.97 -4.67
C PRO A 584 -4.81 -29.95 -3.73
N LEU A 585 -4.69 -28.85 -2.99
CA LEU A 585 -3.85 -28.77 -1.81
C LEU A 585 -4.44 -29.66 -0.68
N ALA A 586 -3.66 -29.89 0.36
CA ALA A 586 -4.16 -30.55 1.58
C ALA A 586 -5.04 -29.62 2.44
N TYR A 587 -5.74 -28.69 1.80
CA TYR A 587 -6.68 -27.76 2.42
C TYR A 587 -8.10 -28.00 1.94
N THR A 588 -9.05 -27.63 2.78
CA THR A 588 -10.48 -27.66 2.44
C THR A 588 -11.19 -26.39 2.90
N LEU A 589 -12.27 -26.06 2.24
CA LEU A 589 -13.22 -25.03 2.65
C LEU A 589 -14.39 -25.72 3.35
N PRO A 590 -14.47 -25.65 4.70
CA PRO A 590 -15.49 -26.36 5.47
C PRO A 590 -16.89 -25.77 5.25
N VAL A 591 -17.90 -26.63 5.40
CA VAL A 591 -19.31 -26.20 5.37
C VAL A 591 -19.58 -25.19 6.50
N GLY A 592 -20.32 -24.13 6.16
CA GLY A 592 -20.64 -23.04 7.09
C GLY A 592 -19.58 -21.95 7.18
N GLN A 593 -18.48 -22.08 6.43
CA GLN A 593 -17.50 -21.02 6.26
C GLN A 593 -17.71 -20.32 4.91
N ALA A 594 -17.36 -19.04 4.85
CA ALA A 594 -17.44 -18.22 3.66
C ALA A 594 -16.18 -17.38 3.50
N TYR A 595 -15.73 -17.19 2.26
CA TYR A 595 -14.48 -16.48 1.95
C TYR A 595 -14.72 -15.42 0.89
N THR A 596 -14.01 -14.30 0.97
CA THR A 596 -14.00 -13.30 -0.10
C THR A 596 -13.41 -13.90 -1.37
N ALA A 597 -13.94 -13.51 -2.51
CA ALA A 597 -13.56 -14.03 -3.81
C ALA A 597 -13.55 -12.93 -4.87
N ASP A 598 -12.76 -13.15 -5.92
CA ASP A 598 -12.83 -12.39 -7.15
C ASP A 598 -13.72 -13.05 -8.21
N ALA A 599 -13.83 -12.41 -9.40
CA ALA A 599 -14.52 -12.99 -10.53
C ALA A 599 -13.88 -14.35 -10.93
N PRO A 600 -14.69 -15.34 -11.32
CA PRO A 600 -14.15 -16.65 -11.64
C PRO A 600 -13.31 -16.62 -12.93
N VAL A 601 -12.11 -17.18 -12.87
CA VAL A 601 -11.18 -17.35 -13.99
C VAL A 601 -11.34 -18.74 -14.62
N ALA A 602 -11.06 -18.87 -15.92
CA ALA A 602 -10.99 -20.18 -16.56
C ALA A 602 -9.72 -20.91 -16.13
N GLY A 603 -9.76 -22.20 -16.01
CA GLY A 603 -8.54 -22.98 -15.84
C GLY A 603 -7.68 -22.88 -17.09
N ASP A 604 -6.39 -22.63 -16.92
CA ASP A 604 -5.44 -22.52 -18.02
C ASP A 604 -4.07 -23.13 -17.73
N TYR A 605 -3.33 -23.39 -18.78
CA TYR A 605 -1.96 -23.88 -18.74
C TYR A 605 -1.21 -23.51 -20.01
N TYR A 606 -0.08 -22.87 -19.87
CA TYR A 606 0.84 -22.61 -20.98
C TYR A 606 1.92 -23.71 -21.06
N ALA A 607 1.78 -24.60 -22.05
CA ALA A 607 2.76 -25.62 -22.37
C ALA A 607 3.86 -25.02 -23.25
N ASP A 608 5.00 -24.71 -22.67
CA ASP A 608 6.16 -24.19 -23.40
C ASP A 608 7.07 -25.32 -23.92
N THR A 609 7.97 -24.99 -24.84
CA THR A 609 8.89 -25.93 -25.46
C THR A 609 10.11 -26.29 -24.63
N ASP A 610 10.20 -25.81 -23.39
CA ASP A 610 11.29 -26.16 -22.50
C ASP A 610 11.21 -27.63 -22.04
N THR A 611 12.35 -28.20 -21.71
CA THR A 611 12.42 -29.56 -21.19
C THR A 611 11.95 -29.59 -19.74
N PHE A 612 10.92 -30.39 -19.44
CA PHE A 612 10.39 -30.52 -18.10
C PHE A 612 11.26 -31.46 -17.24
N SER A 613 11.41 -32.70 -17.66
CA SER A 613 12.21 -33.71 -16.93
C SER A 613 12.45 -34.93 -17.83
N ALA A 614 13.21 -35.90 -17.32
CA ALA A 614 13.45 -37.17 -18.03
C ALA A 614 12.16 -37.98 -18.29
N THR A 615 11.14 -37.81 -17.44
CA THR A 615 9.87 -38.53 -17.54
C THR A 615 8.77 -37.68 -18.21
N CYS A 616 8.85 -36.35 -18.12
CA CYS A 616 7.90 -35.41 -18.72
C CYS A 616 8.59 -34.73 -19.92
N PRO A 617 8.33 -35.14 -21.17
CA PRO A 617 8.98 -34.56 -22.33
C PRO A 617 8.49 -33.14 -22.59
N ALA A 618 9.33 -32.34 -23.25
CA ALA A 618 8.94 -30.99 -23.66
C ALA A 618 7.90 -31.07 -24.81
N PRO A 619 6.91 -30.13 -24.82
CA PRO A 619 6.07 -29.91 -26.00
C PRO A 619 6.91 -29.56 -27.24
N THR A 620 6.41 -29.91 -28.43
CA THR A 620 7.05 -29.58 -29.70
C THR A 620 6.78 -28.15 -30.18
N ALA A 621 5.78 -27.50 -29.60
CA ALA A 621 5.40 -26.12 -29.85
C ALA A 621 4.71 -25.53 -28.60
N ASN A 622 4.87 -24.23 -28.40
CA ASN A 622 4.15 -23.51 -27.35
C ASN A 622 2.64 -23.65 -27.59
N THR A 623 1.92 -24.05 -26.57
CA THR A 623 0.49 -24.34 -26.66
C THR A 623 -0.21 -23.79 -25.43
N GLU A 624 -1.16 -22.87 -25.64
CA GLU A 624 -2.09 -22.41 -24.61
C GLU A 624 -3.27 -23.38 -24.51
N ILE A 625 -3.63 -23.78 -23.30
CA ILE A 625 -4.74 -24.68 -23.01
C ILE A 625 -5.69 -23.94 -22.09
N ILE A 626 -6.92 -23.69 -22.56
CA ILE A 626 -7.95 -23.00 -21.77
C ILE A 626 -9.11 -23.99 -21.52
N SER A 627 -9.46 -24.17 -20.26
CA SER A 627 -10.52 -25.07 -19.80
C SER A 627 -11.88 -24.37 -19.74
N ALA A 628 -12.95 -25.16 -19.87
CA ALA A 628 -14.30 -24.70 -19.52
C ALA A 628 -14.53 -24.67 -18.00
N THR A 629 -13.73 -25.40 -17.20
CA THR A 629 -13.77 -25.38 -15.75
C THR A 629 -13.28 -24.01 -15.26
N LYS A 630 -14.06 -23.40 -14.36
CA LYS A 630 -13.74 -22.11 -13.76
C LYS A 630 -13.42 -22.25 -12.29
N TYR A 631 -12.58 -21.36 -11.82
CA TYR A 631 -12.14 -21.28 -10.43
C TYR A 631 -12.39 -19.88 -9.89
N TYR A 632 -12.85 -19.77 -8.64
CA TYR A 632 -12.86 -18.52 -7.90
C TYR A 632 -11.50 -18.36 -7.19
N PRO A 633 -10.73 -17.30 -7.46
CA PRO A 633 -9.69 -16.83 -6.56
C PRO A 633 -10.34 -16.44 -5.23
N ILE A 634 -9.79 -16.89 -4.10
CA ILE A 634 -10.30 -16.59 -2.76
C ILE A 634 -9.17 -16.15 -1.83
N ARG A 635 -9.45 -15.26 -0.89
CA ARG A 635 -8.56 -14.98 0.25
C ARG A 635 -8.77 -16.08 1.29
N TYR A 636 -8.01 -17.19 1.17
CA TYR A 636 -8.21 -18.38 2.01
C TYR A 636 -7.58 -18.23 3.39
N ASN A 637 -6.34 -17.78 3.44
CA ASN A 637 -5.59 -17.43 4.65
C ASN A 637 -4.76 -16.16 4.37
N HIS A 638 -3.51 -16.08 4.80
CA HIS A 638 -2.62 -15.01 4.37
C HIS A 638 -2.49 -14.96 2.84
N ARG A 639 -2.47 -16.16 2.22
CA ARG A 639 -2.32 -16.34 0.78
C ARG A 639 -3.66 -16.44 0.05
N ILE A 640 -3.68 -16.08 -1.20
CA ILE A 640 -4.78 -16.44 -2.09
C ILE A 640 -4.76 -17.95 -2.38
N ALA A 641 -5.91 -18.48 -2.76
CA ALA A 641 -6.07 -19.86 -3.19
C ALA A 641 -7.27 -19.94 -4.17
N PHE A 642 -7.56 -21.13 -4.67
CA PHE A 642 -8.60 -21.29 -5.68
C PHE A 642 -9.58 -22.39 -5.30
N VAL A 643 -10.86 -22.21 -5.66
CA VAL A 643 -11.91 -23.23 -5.52
C VAL A 643 -12.67 -23.37 -6.82
N LYS A 644 -13.05 -24.59 -7.22
CA LYS A 644 -13.85 -24.79 -8.44
C LYS A 644 -15.21 -24.10 -8.30
N ALA A 645 -15.62 -23.38 -9.35
CA ALA A 645 -16.88 -22.66 -9.34
C ALA A 645 -18.10 -23.58 -9.23
N SER A 646 -17.97 -24.85 -9.67
CA SER A 646 -18.99 -25.88 -9.51
C SER A 646 -19.26 -26.30 -8.06
N ASP A 647 -18.27 -26.13 -7.18
CA ASP A 647 -18.31 -26.68 -5.82
C ASP A 647 -18.80 -25.66 -4.79
N VAL A 648 -18.86 -24.39 -5.19
CA VAL A 648 -19.25 -23.28 -4.33
C VAL A 648 -20.46 -22.52 -4.87
N GLN A 649 -21.10 -21.76 -4.02
CA GLN A 649 -22.14 -20.81 -4.38
C GLN A 649 -21.74 -19.40 -3.91
N VAL A 650 -22.10 -18.41 -4.72
CA VAL A 650 -21.95 -17.00 -4.36
C VAL A 650 -23.05 -16.62 -3.36
N VAL A 651 -22.65 -15.98 -2.29
CA VAL A 651 -23.56 -15.43 -1.27
C VAL A 651 -23.36 -13.93 -1.12
N THR A 652 -24.40 -13.25 -0.68
CA THR A 652 -24.30 -11.82 -0.38
C THR A 652 -23.70 -11.62 1.00
N ALA A 653 -22.70 -10.74 1.11
CA ALA A 653 -22.19 -10.31 2.40
C ALA A 653 -23.31 -9.77 3.28
N ALA A 654 -23.34 -10.15 4.54
CA ALA A 654 -24.26 -9.55 5.48
C ALA A 654 -23.93 -8.05 5.58
N ALA A 655 -24.88 -7.23 5.20
CA ALA A 655 -24.75 -5.80 5.39
C ALA A 655 -25.04 -5.45 6.86
N PRO A 656 -24.31 -4.49 7.44
CA PRO A 656 -24.77 -3.91 8.69
C PRO A 656 -26.20 -3.45 8.52
N PRO A 657 -27.02 -3.50 9.58
CA PRO A 657 -28.40 -3.01 9.51
C PRO A 657 -28.34 -1.58 8.98
N LYS A 658 -28.99 -1.35 7.85
CA LYS A 658 -29.03 -0.03 7.20
C LYS A 658 -29.61 0.94 8.21
N GLY A 659 -28.87 1.97 8.56
CA GLY A 659 -29.38 3.02 9.43
C GLY A 659 -30.59 3.67 8.78
N THR A 660 -31.74 3.64 9.46
CA THR A 660 -32.95 4.34 9.03
C THR A 660 -32.78 5.83 9.30
N TYR A 661 -32.99 6.66 8.30
CA TYR A 661 -33.00 8.11 8.49
C TYR A 661 -34.25 8.53 9.24
N VAL A 662 -34.05 9.21 10.36
CA VAL A 662 -35.12 9.79 11.18
C VAL A 662 -35.00 11.32 11.09
N PRO A 663 -35.92 11.99 10.40
CA PRO A 663 -35.92 13.45 10.36
C PRO A 663 -36.22 14.00 11.75
N THR A 664 -35.49 15.04 12.15
CA THR A 664 -35.86 15.92 13.25
C THR A 664 -36.15 17.32 12.67
N GLY A 665 -36.99 18.11 13.28
CA GLY A 665 -37.09 19.52 12.88
C GLY A 665 -35.71 20.16 13.01
N PRO A 666 -35.31 21.17 12.20
CA PRO A 666 -34.00 21.77 12.35
C PRO A 666 -33.82 22.28 13.78
N THR A 667 -32.96 21.56 14.54
CA THR A 667 -32.70 21.89 15.94
C THR A 667 -31.25 22.36 16.07
N ARG A 668 -31.03 23.55 16.59
CA ARG A 668 -29.68 24.05 16.83
C ARG A 668 -29.01 23.24 17.92
N ALA A 669 -27.98 22.47 17.55
CA ALA A 669 -27.22 21.64 18.45
C ALA A 669 -25.96 22.35 18.98
N MET A 670 -25.40 23.29 18.20
CA MET A 670 -24.20 24.04 18.58
C MET A 670 -24.28 25.46 18.05
N ASP A 671 -23.90 26.44 18.90
CA ASP A 671 -23.60 27.82 18.51
C ASP A 671 -22.44 28.32 19.39
N THR A 672 -21.25 28.39 18.83
CA THR A 672 -20.02 28.75 19.58
C THR A 672 -19.97 30.20 20.02
N ARG A 673 -20.92 31.04 19.55
CA ARG A 673 -21.15 32.42 20.04
C ARG A 673 -21.92 32.46 21.34
N THR A 674 -22.50 31.35 21.75
CA THR A 674 -23.22 31.11 23.01
C THR A 674 -22.64 29.87 23.71
N THR A 675 -23.24 29.43 24.81
CA THR A 675 -22.85 28.17 25.48
C THR A 675 -23.52 26.91 24.91
N LEU A 676 -24.29 27.04 23.82
CA LEU A 676 -25.01 25.93 23.25
C LEU A 676 -24.03 24.96 22.57
N GLY A 677 -24.06 23.70 22.98
CA GLY A 677 -23.18 22.65 22.43
C GLY A 677 -21.73 22.75 22.92
N GLY A 678 -21.48 23.49 24.03
CA GLY A 678 -20.16 23.58 24.65
C GLY A 678 -19.76 24.97 25.10
N ALA A 679 -18.46 25.22 25.22
CA ALA A 679 -17.95 26.51 25.67
C ALA A 679 -18.28 27.65 24.67
N GLN A 680 -18.60 28.84 25.18
CA GLN A 680 -18.76 30.05 24.37
C GLN A 680 -17.39 30.56 23.92
N ALA A 681 -16.87 29.97 22.85
CA ALA A 681 -15.59 30.34 22.24
C ALA A 681 -15.54 29.87 20.77
N PRO A 682 -14.91 30.62 19.86
CA PRO A 682 -14.70 30.16 18.50
C PRO A 682 -13.84 28.87 18.47
N VAL A 683 -14.00 28.07 17.45
CA VAL A 683 -13.11 26.92 17.18
C VAL A 683 -11.79 27.45 16.62
N VAL A 684 -10.68 26.97 17.15
CA VAL A 684 -9.31 27.41 16.81
C VAL A 684 -8.55 26.30 16.12
N ALA A 685 -7.71 26.65 15.16
CA ALA A 685 -6.83 25.69 14.49
C ALA A 685 -6.00 24.87 15.49
N GLY A 686 -5.93 23.55 15.25
CA GLY A 686 -5.20 22.61 16.13
C GLY A 686 -5.98 22.18 17.39
N THR A 687 -7.18 22.71 17.64
CA THR A 687 -8.02 22.32 18.80
C THR A 687 -9.44 22.02 18.33
N PRO A 688 -9.77 20.77 17.98
CA PRO A 688 -11.11 20.39 17.57
C PRO A 688 -12.14 20.64 18.68
N ARG A 689 -13.37 20.95 18.26
CA ARG A 689 -14.54 21.08 19.15
C ARG A 689 -15.38 19.81 19.05
N VAL A 690 -15.53 19.12 20.17
CA VAL A 690 -16.40 17.95 20.29
C VAL A 690 -17.85 18.39 20.49
N LEU A 691 -18.80 17.76 19.78
CA LEU A 691 -20.25 17.96 19.95
C LEU A 691 -20.92 16.61 20.27
N GLN A 692 -21.66 16.58 21.39
CA GLN A 692 -22.51 15.44 21.74
C GLN A 692 -23.74 15.40 20.83
N ILE A 693 -23.96 14.27 20.16
CA ILE A 693 -25.09 14.01 19.25
C ILE A 693 -26.08 13.04 19.88
N ALA A 694 -25.63 11.79 20.20
CA ALA A 694 -26.50 10.79 20.79
C ALA A 694 -26.91 11.18 22.22
N GLY A 695 -28.15 10.99 22.54
CA GLY A 695 -28.73 11.41 23.84
C GLY A 695 -28.97 12.92 23.99
N ALA A 696 -28.73 13.71 22.92
CA ALA A 696 -28.97 15.15 22.95
C ALA A 696 -30.00 15.55 21.88
N ASN A 697 -30.66 16.72 22.08
CA ASN A 697 -31.58 17.36 21.09
C ASN A 697 -32.66 16.41 20.56
N GLY A 698 -33.17 15.49 21.38
CA GLY A 698 -34.22 14.52 21.00
C GLY A 698 -33.69 13.31 20.20
N ILE A 699 -32.37 13.19 20.03
CA ILE A 699 -31.71 12.03 19.39
C ILE A 699 -31.53 10.92 20.44
N PRO A 700 -31.79 9.62 20.10
CA PRO A 700 -31.60 8.51 21.04
C PRO A 700 -30.15 8.41 21.54
N ALA A 701 -29.97 7.90 22.77
CA ALA A 701 -28.64 7.71 23.36
C ALA A 701 -27.85 6.54 22.74
N SER A 702 -28.51 5.65 22.00
CA SER A 702 -27.88 4.46 21.36
C SER A 702 -28.45 4.20 19.98
N GLY A 703 -27.70 3.44 19.17
CA GLY A 703 -28.12 3.05 17.82
C GLY A 703 -27.97 4.16 16.77
N VAL A 704 -27.43 5.33 17.11
CA VAL A 704 -27.18 6.44 16.17
C VAL A 704 -25.87 6.16 15.41
N THR A 705 -25.94 6.10 14.09
CA THR A 705 -24.79 5.81 13.23
C THR A 705 -24.26 7.01 12.47
N ALA A 706 -25.10 7.99 12.19
CA ALA A 706 -24.70 9.25 11.57
C ALA A 706 -25.67 10.37 11.91
N VAL A 707 -25.22 11.61 11.83
CA VAL A 707 -26.02 12.83 11.98
C VAL A 707 -26.02 13.61 10.68
N VAL A 708 -27.18 14.19 10.36
CA VAL A 708 -27.35 15.11 9.24
C VAL A 708 -27.55 16.51 9.80
N MET A 709 -26.62 17.42 9.45
CA MET A 709 -26.67 18.78 10.00
C MET A 709 -26.22 19.82 8.97
N ASN A 710 -26.80 20.99 9.06
CA ASN A 710 -26.32 22.17 8.38
C ASN A 710 -25.30 22.88 9.28
N ILE A 711 -24.07 23.02 8.76
CA ILE A 711 -22.95 23.64 9.46
C ILE A 711 -22.73 25.02 8.86
N THR A 712 -22.75 26.06 9.68
CA THR A 712 -22.49 27.42 9.25
C THR A 712 -21.21 27.95 9.90
N ALA A 713 -20.23 28.27 9.09
CA ALA A 713 -19.05 29.02 9.54
C ALA A 713 -19.35 30.51 9.50
N VAL A 714 -19.04 31.23 10.60
CA VAL A 714 -19.39 32.64 10.78
C VAL A 714 -18.12 33.46 11.00
N THR A 715 -17.81 34.35 10.08
CA THR A 715 -16.74 35.37 10.14
C THR A 715 -15.41 34.86 10.66
N PRO A 716 -14.74 33.92 9.94
CA PRO A 716 -13.41 33.44 10.34
C PRO A 716 -12.38 34.56 10.31
N THR A 717 -11.38 34.45 11.18
CA THR A 717 -10.27 35.41 11.30
C THR A 717 -9.21 35.25 10.16
N ALA A 718 -9.20 34.09 9.48
CA ALA A 718 -8.35 33.78 8.33
C ALA A 718 -9.14 32.98 7.30
N ASN A 719 -8.62 32.84 6.07
CA ASN A 719 -9.13 31.80 5.18
C ASN A 719 -8.95 30.45 5.85
N THR A 720 -9.98 29.64 5.91
CA THR A 720 -9.96 28.38 6.67
C THR A 720 -10.80 27.29 6.00
N VAL A 721 -10.46 26.06 6.31
CA VAL A 721 -11.25 24.87 5.99
C VAL A 721 -11.90 24.38 7.28
N VAL A 722 -13.18 24.09 7.24
CA VAL A 722 -13.87 23.38 8.33
C VAL A 722 -14.03 21.93 7.95
N THR A 723 -13.55 21.04 8.80
CA THR A 723 -13.71 19.59 8.67
C THR A 723 -14.52 19.08 9.85
N VAL A 724 -15.56 18.28 9.58
CA VAL A 724 -16.36 17.61 10.62
C VAL A 724 -16.24 16.11 10.41
N TYR A 725 -15.92 15.40 11.49
CA TYR A 725 -15.58 13.98 11.43
C TYR A 725 -15.97 13.26 12.73
N PRO A 726 -15.98 11.93 12.77
CA PRO A 726 -16.32 11.16 13.97
C PRO A 726 -15.35 11.42 15.12
N ASP A 727 -15.90 11.50 16.35
CA ASP A 727 -15.09 11.69 17.57
C ASP A 727 -14.02 10.61 17.74
N GLY A 728 -12.84 11.01 18.23
CA GLY A 728 -11.73 10.11 18.52
C GLY A 728 -10.97 9.57 17.30
N LEU A 729 -11.41 9.87 16.07
CA LEU A 729 -10.69 9.48 14.86
C LEU A 729 -9.72 10.57 14.39
N LYS A 730 -8.73 10.15 13.61
CA LYS A 730 -7.81 11.10 12.97
C LYS A 730 -8.59 12.04 12.04
N GLN A 731 -8.32 13.33 12.13
CA GLN A 731 -8.91 14.31 11.22
C GLN A 731 -8.59 13.97 9.76
N PRO A 732 -9.61 13.78 8.89
CA PRO A 732 -9.38 13.52 7.48
C PRO A 732 -8.89 14.78 6.75
N ALA A 733 -8.21 14.58 5.62
CA ALA A 733 -7.74 15.68 4.77
C ALA A 733 -8.86 16.34 3.93
N THR A 734 -10.10 15.88 4.05
CA THR A 734 -11.27 16.40 3.33
C THR A 734 -11.87 17.63 4.00
N SER A 735 -12.57 18.46 3.23
CA SER A 735 -13.27 19.65 3.74
C SER A 735 -14.79 19.52 3.66
N ASN A 736 -15.49 19.98 4.70
CA ASN A 736 -16.94 20.23 4.64
C ASN A 736 -17.25 21.65 4.18
N LEU A 737 -16.43 22.65 4.57
CA LEU A 737 -16.54 24.02 4.09
C LEU A 737 -15.15 24.61 3.83
N ASN A 738 -15.06 25.39 2.72
CA ASN A 738 -13.91 26.24 2.43
C ASN A 738 -14.37 27.69 2.61
N VAL A 739 -13.85 28.38 3.61
CA VAL A 739 -14.42 29.66 4.08
C VAL A 739 -13.39 30.79 3.98
N PRO A 740 -13.61 31.79 3.13
CA PRO A 740 -12.78 32.99 3.12
C PRO A 740 -12.89 33.76 4.44
N LYS A 741 -11.86 34.49 4.80
CA LYS A 741 -11.84 35.41 5.95
C LYS A 741 -13.04 36.32 5.94
N GLY A 742 -13.74 36.42 7.08
CA GLY A 742 -14.89 37.32 7.28
C GLY A 742 -16.19 36.86 6.61
N ALA A 743 -16.21 35.77 5.87
CA ALA A 743 -17.40 35.25 5.20
C ALA A 743 -18.33 34.51 6.17
N VAL A 744 -19.58 34.32 5.75
CA VAL A 744 -20.57 33.45 6.40
C VAL A 744 -20.98 32.41 5.36
N ILE A 745 -20.64 31.13 5.58
CA ILE A 745 -20.90 30.06 4.62
C ILE A 745 -21.53 28.85 5.32
N PRO A 746 -22.71 28.41 4.90
CA PRO A 746 -23.32 27.16 5.36
C PRO A 746 -23.02 26.01 4.40
N ASN A 747 -23.04 24.78 4.92
CA ASN A 747 -23.07 23.55 4.11
C ASN A 747 -23.76 22.43 4.88
N LEU A 748 -24.53 21.59 4.18
CA LEU A 748 -25.06 20.35 4.74
C LEU A 748 -23.99 19.28 4.78
N ALA A 749 -23.88 18.59 5.91
CA ALA A 749 -23.00 17.44 6.06
C ALA A 749 -23.75 16.25 6.65
N VAL A 750 -23.40 15.07 6.19
CA VAL A 750 -23.76 13.79 6.82
C VAL A 750 -22.45 13.26 7.43
N VAL A 751 -22.43 13.12 8.74
CA VAL A 751 -21.21 12.75 9.48
C VAL A 751 -21.48 11.51 10.30
N PRO A 752 -20.67 10.44 10.16
CA PRO A 752 -20.77 9.29 11.05
C PRO A 752 -20.58 9.72 12.51
N VAL A 753 -21.26 9.03 13.41
CA VAL A 753 -21.21 9.29 14.85
C VAL A 753 -20.47 8.15 15.53
N VAL A 754 -19.40 8.45 16.26
CA VAL A 754 -18.64 7.51 17.08
C VAL A 754 -18.74 7.97 18.53
N ASP A 755 -18.94 7.04 19.44
CA ASP A 755 -19.16 7.32 20.89
C ASP A 755 -20.25 8.38 21.16
N GLY A 756 -21.21 8.46 20.26
CA GLY A 756 -22.31 9.42 20.34
C GLY A 756 -21.92 10.85 19.96
N LYS A 757 -20.73 11.10 19.37
CA LYS A 757 -20.18 12.43 19.17
C LYS A 757 -19.59 12.64 17.77
N VAL A 758 -19.30 13.90 17.46
CA VAL A 758 -18.58 14.36 16.27
C VAL A 758 -17.63 15.49 16.62
N ASP A 759 -16.54 15.61 15.88
CA ASP A 759 -15.52 16.65 16.03
C ASP A 759 -15.60 17.70 14.93
N PHE A 760 -15.34 18.97 15.29
CA PHE A 760 -15.23 20.09 14.36
C PHE A 760 -13.82 20.65 14.42
N ALA A 761 -13.08 20.59 13.34
CA ALA A 761 -11.73 21.14 13.21
C ALA A 761 -11.68 22.26 12.18
N VAL A 762 -10.74 23.19 12.36
CA VAL A 762 -10.46 24.28 11.43
C VAL A 762 -8.97 24.29 11.10
N SER A 763 -8.64 24.59 9.83
CA SER A 763 -7.26 24.51 9.35
C SER A 763 -6.41 25.73 9.69
N ALA A 764 -7.03 26.92 9.90
CA ALA A 764 -6.31 28.16 10.18
C ALA A 764 -7.17 29.17 10.94
N GLY A 765 -6.51 29.98 11.78
CA GLY A 765 -7.17 31.03 12.55
C GLY A 765 -8.22 30.50 13.52
N SER A 766 -9.31 31.27 13.67
CA SER A 766 -10.46 30.90 14.47
C SER A 766 -11.77 31.27 13.78
N VAL A 767 -12.83 30.48 14.02
CA VAL A 767 -14.15 30.69 13.41
C VAL A 767 -15.25 30.33 14.40
N ASN A 768 -16.32 31.10 14.41
CA ASN A 768 -17.55 30.71 15.09
C ASN A 768 -18.33 29.73 14.20
N LEU A 769 -18.75 28.63 14.78
CA LEU A 769 -19.54 27.59 14.12
C LEU A 769 -20.94 27.48 14.70
N VAL A 770 -21.87 27.24 13.81
CA VAL A 770 -23.27 26.91 14.15
C VAL A 770 -23.58 25.57 13.51
N ALA A 771 -24.20 24.66 14.25
CA ALA A 771 -24.66 23.37 13.73
C ALA A 771 -26.16 23.19 14.03
N ASP A 772 -26.94 23.04 12.97
CA ASP A 772 -28.37 22.81 13.03
C ASP A 772 -28.66 21.38 12.53
N VAL A 773 -29.09 20.48 13.43
CA VAL A 773 -29.40 19.08 13.10
C VAL A 773 -30.74 19.00 12.42
N THR A 774 -30.82 18.32 11.29
CA THR A 774 -32.02 18.07 10.50
C THR A 774 -32.53 16.64 10.56
N GLY A 775 -31.68 15.72 11.05
CA GLY A 775 -32.02 14.32 11.22
C GLY A 775 -30.79 13.49 11.61
N TYR A 776 -31.01 12.20 11.80
CA TYR A 776 -29.96 11.24 12.12
C TYR A 776 -30.27 9.86 11.50
N TYR A 777 -29.27 9.05 11.36
CA TYR A 777 -29.42 7.64 10.99
C TYR A 777 -29.37 6.78 12.25
N SER A 778 -30.26 5.78 12.34
CA SER A 778 -30.33 4.88 13.49
C SER A 778 -30.57 3.44 13.06
N THR A 779 -29.85 2.52 13.69
CA THR A 779 -30.04 1.05 13.54
C THR A 779 -31.21 0.52 14.35
N THR A 780 -31.68 1.28 15.35
CA THR A 780 -32.75 0.87 16.26
C THR A 780 -34.08 1.58 16.01
N ALA A 781 -34.12 2.51 15.04
CA ALA A 781 -35.36 3.25 14.75
C ALA A 781 -36.41 2.32 14.12
N THR A 782 -37.61 2.34 14.69
CA THR A 782 -38.78 1.60 14.18
C THR A 782 -39.59 2.36 13.12
N SER A 783 -39.26 3.63 12.91
CA SER A 783 -39.87 4.50 11.89
C SER A 783 -38.78 5.34 11.21
N GLY A 784 -38.97 5.67 9.95
CA GLY A 784 -38.04 6.47 9.17
C GLY A 784 -37.90 5.94 7.73
N SER A 785 -36.90 6.40 7.00
CA SER A 785 -36.69 6.07 5.59
C SER A 785 -35.28 5.54 5.34
N THR A 786 -35.12 4.56 4.45
CA THR A 786 -33.82 4.11 3.98
C THR A 786 -33.30 5.06 2.92
N PHE A 787 -31.98 5.29 2.89
CA PHE A 787 -31.33 6.07 1.84
C PHE A 787 -31.01 5.16 0.65
N THR A 788 -31.44 5.61 -0.55
CA THR A 788 -31.04 4.98 -1.82
C THR A 788 -30.29 6.04 -2.63
N SER A 789 -29.04 5.76 -3.02
CA SER A 789 -28.28 6.66 -3.87
C SER A 789 -28.86 6.68 -5.29
N ALA A 790 -29.02 7.89 -5.83
CA ALA A 790 -29.21 8.13 -7.24
C ALA A 790 -27.99 8.88 -7.77
N GLY A 791 -27.38 8.42 -8.88
CA GLY A 791 -26.15 9.04 -9.44
C GLY A 791 -26.32 10.54 -9.60
N PRO A 792 -25.25 11.37 -9.62
CA PRO A 792 -25.41 12.82 -9.69
C PRO A 792 -26.14 13.21 -10.99
N VAL A 793 -27.40 13.55 -10.87
CA VAL A 793 -28.25 14.00 -11.98
C VAL A 793 -28.64 15.46 -11.74
N ARG A 794 -28.53 16.31 -12.76
CA ARG A 794 -29.00 17.70 -12.68
C ARG A 794 -30.52 17.72 -12.75
N ALA A 795 -31.10 17.83 -11.58
CA ALA A 795 -32.58 17.87 -11.47
C ALA A 795 -33.19 19.18 -11.90
N MET A 796 -32.48 20.32 -11.71
CA MET A 796 -32.99 21.66 -12.05
C MET A 796 -31.83 22.57 -12.49
N ASP A 797 -32.08 23.41 -13.50
CA ASP A 797 -31.25 24.55 -13.84
C ASP A 797 -32.10 25.67 -14.47
N THR A 798 -32.30 26.74 -13.71
CA THR A 798 -33.13 27.88 -14.15
C THR A 798 -32.52 28.70 -15.30
N ARG A 799 -31.23 28.51 -15.63
CA ARG A 799 -30.59 29.13 -16.79
C ARG A 799 -31.02 28.48 -18.11
N TYR A 800 -31.36 27.20 -18.06
CA TYR A 800 -31.68 26.39 -19.25
C TYR A 800 -33.11 25.86 -19.24
N GLY A 801 -33.86 26.02 -18.13
CA GLY A 801 -35.19 25.44 -17.98
C GLY A 801 -35.20 23.94 -17.67
N THR A 802 -34.05 23.37 -17.26
CA THR A 802 -33.96 21.96 -16.88
C THR A 802 -34.86 21.64 -15.70
N GLY A 803 -35.52 20.49 -15.71
CA GLY A 803 -36.48 20.09 -14.66
C GLY A 803 -37.88 20.66 -14.83
N GLY A 804 -38.19 21.16 -16.03
CA GLY A 804 -39.53 21.74 -16.34
C GLY A 804 -39.79 23.08 -15.68
N VAL A 805 -38.74 23.76 -15.20
CA VAL A 805 -38.86 25.09 -14.59
C VAL A 805 -38.68 26.21 -15.61
N ALA A 806 -39.17 27.40 -15.32
CA ALA A 806 -39.01 28.55 -16.21
C ALA A 806 -37.51 28.87 -16.43
N LYS A 807 -37.11 29.18 -17.67
CA LYS A 807 -35.79 29.69 -18.02
C LYS A 807 -35.69 31.17 -17.60
N ALA A 808 -35.56 31.42 -16.32
CA ALA A 808 -35.50 32.75 -15.73
C ALA A 808 -34.81 32.74 -14.38
N ARG A 809 -34.25 33.88 -13.99
CA ARG A 809 -33.79 34.09 -12.60
C ARG A 809 -34.99 34.05 -11.63
N VAL A 810 -34.76 33.43 -10.47
CA VAL A 810 -35.74 33.50 -9.38
C VAL A 810 -35.66 34.89 -8.77
N ALA A 811 -36.77 35.62 -8.79
CA ALA A 811 -36.86 36.98 -8.22
C ALA A 811 -36.87 36.95 -6.68
N ALA A 812 -36.58 38.07 -6.06
CA ALA A 812 -36.78 38.23 -4.60
C ALA A 812 -38.20 37.82 -4.19
N ALA A 813 -38.31 37.01 -3.13
CA ALA A 813 -39.55 36.39 -2.69
C ALA A 813 -40.21 35.44 -3.72
N GLY A 814 -39.55 35.17 -4.84
CA GLY A 814 -40.02 34.21 -5.86
C GLY A 814 -39.84 32.76 -5.42
N THR A 815 -40.73 31.88 -5.85
CA THR A 815 -40.66 30.43 -5.59
C THR A 815 -40.60 29.65 -6.89
N VAL A 816 -39.76 28.63 -6.95
CA VAL A 816 -39.71 27.63 -8.03
C VAL A 816 -40.07 26.28 -7.45
N LYS A 817 -41.03 25.59 -8.05
CA LYS A 817 -41.39 24.21 -7.68
C LYS A 817 -40.65 23.22 -8.58
N LEU A 818 -39.99 22.27 -7.96
CA LEU A 818 -39.34 21.16 -8.65
C LEU A 818 -40.07 19.86 -8.34
N LYS A 819 -40.51 19.15 -9.36
CA LYS A 819 -41.02 17.79 -9.21
C LYS A 819 -39.84 16.84 -9.06
N VAL A 820 -39.81 16.04 -7.99
CA VAL A 820 -38.73 15.08 -7.72
C VAL A 820 -39.19 13.62 -7.86
N ALA A 821 -40.41 13.29 -7.45
CA ALA A 821 -40.93 11.93 -7.54
C ALA A 821 -41.22 11.53 -9.00
N GLY A 822 -40.76 10.32 -9.40
CA GLY A 822 -40.96 9.75 -10.74
C GLY A 822 -40.15 10.40 -11.86
N VAL A 823 -39.11 11.19 -11.56
CA VAL A 823 -38.21 11.82 -12.54
C VAL A 823 -36.76 11.54 -12.20
N ASN A 824 -35.86 11.63 -13.19
CA ASN A 824 -34.42 11.47 -13.01
C ASN A 824 -34.01 10.15 -12.34
N GLY A 825 -34.73 9.03 -12.63
CA GLY A 825 -34.49 7.73 -12.03
C GLY A 825 -34.99 7.57 -10.60
N LEU A 826 -35.67 8.59 -10.03
CA LEU A 826 -36.24 8.47 -8.71
C LEU A 826 -37.63 7.78 -8.75
N PRO A 827 -38.01 7.01 -7.70
CA PRO A 827 -39.30 6.32 -7.66
C PRO A 827 -40.48 7.32 -7.65
N SER A 828 -41.59 6.91 -8.25
CA SER A 828 -42.79 7.72 -8.27
C SER A 828 -43.59 7.72 -6.97
N THR A 829 -43.35 6.72 -6.11
CA THR A 829 -44.01 6.54 -4.81
C THR A 829 -43.02 6.12 -3.75
N GLY A 830 -43.36 6.28 -2.47
CA GLY A 830 -42.49 5.91 -1.35
C GLY A 830 -41.30 6.85 -1.12
N LEU A 831 -41.18 7.94 -1.85
CA LEU A 831 -40.15 8.95 -1.67
C LEU A 831 -40.56 9.91 -0.54
N THR A 832 -39.81 9.93 0.54
CA THR A 832 -40.08 10.74 1.72
C THR A 832 -39.22 12.00 1.82
N ALA A 833 -37.99 11.92 1.23
CA ALA A 833 -37.06 13.05 1.19
C ALA A 833 -36.06 12.86 0.01
N VAL A 834 -35.44 13.96 -0.39
CA VAL A 834 -34.30 13.93 -1.34
C VAL A 834 -33.11 14.68 -0.74
N VAL A 835 -31.91 14.17 -1.02
CA VAL A 835 -30.66 14.85 -0.75
C VAL A 835 -30.16 15.45 -2.05
N MET A 836 -29.95 16.74 -2.09
CA MET A 836 -29.49 17.43 -3.30
C MET A 836 -28.54 18.57 -2.97
N ASN A 837 -27.62 18.85 -3.89
CA ASN A 837 -26.84 20.08 -3.82
C ASN A 837 -27.56 21.21 -4.55
N VAL A 838 -27.74 22.35 -3.87
CA VAL A 838 -28.39 23.55 -4.44
C VAL A 838 -27.35 24.65 -4.59
N THR A 839 -27.13 25.08 -5.82
CA THR A 839 -26.15 26.11 -6.14
C THR A 839 -26.82 27.38 -6.62
N ALA A 840 -26.61 28.50 -5.93
CA ALA A 840 -26.99 29.84 -6.43
C ALA A 840 -25.90 30.34 -7.38
N VAL A 841 -26.30 30.72 -8.62
CA VAL A 841 -25.37 31.17 -9.66
C VAL A 841 -25.59 32.63 -9.99
N ASN A 842 -24.55 33.46 -9.79
CA ASN A 842 -24.56 34.91 -10.08
C ASN A 842 -25.79 35.64 -9.56
N PRO A 843 -26.04 35.65 -8.24
CA PRO A 843 -27.14 36.43 -7.68
C PRO A 843 -26.94 37.91 -7.94
N SER A 844 -28.02 38.66 -8.17
CA SER A 844 -27.98 40.10 -8.39
C SER A 844 -27.66 40.89 -7.12
N THR A 845 -27.97 40.34 -5.96
CA THR A 845 -27.70 40.91 -4.63
C THR A 845 -27.43 39.78 -3.65
N ALA A 846 -26.85 40.10 -2.49
CA ALA A 846 -26.76 39.15 -1.39
C ALA A 846 -28.16 38.71 -0.97
N GLY A 847 -28.33 37.42 -0.71
CA GLY A 847 -29.62 36.82 -0.37
C GLY A 847 -29.50 35.42 0.21
N VAL A 848 -30.62 34.88 0.63
CA VAL A 848 -30.76 33.54 1.17
C VAL A 848 -31.65 32.73 0.24
N VAL A 849 -31.25 31.51 -0.08
CA VAL A 849 -32.07 30.51 -0.78
C VAL A 849 -32.57 29.52 0.27
N THR A 850 -33.88 29.36 0.36
CA THR A 850 -34.51 28.36 1.25
C THR A 850 -35.17 27.29 0.40
N VAL A 851 -34.91 26.03 0.73
CA VAL A 851 -35.55 24.85 0.11
C VAL A 851 -36.48 24.24 1.17
N TYR A 852 -37.70 23.99 0.78
CA TYR A 852 -38.72 23.42 1.68
C TYR A 852 -39.68 22.54 0.88
N PRO A 853 -40.40 21.60 1.52
CA PRO A 853 -41.39 20.71 0.87
C PRO A 853 -42.46 21.43 0.07
#